data_4161b4859ec8a80cd7b3ff4a809371e3
#
_entry.id   4161b4859ec8a80cd7b3ff4a809371e3
#
_cell.length_a   1.000
_cell.length_b   1.000
_cell.length_c   1.000
_cell.angle_alpha   90.00
_cell.angle_beta   90.00
_cell.angle_gamma   90.00
#
_symmetry.space_group_name_H-M   'P 1'
#
loop_
_entity.id
_entity.type
_entity.pdbx_description
1 polymer ?
#
loop_
_entity_poly.entity_id
_entity_poly.type
_entity_poly.pdbx_seq_one_letter_code
_entity_poly.pdbx_strand_id
1 'polypeptide(L)'
;MNNDFFRLEIENGIATIWIDSKNDKMNIVSPTLIGDFEEVFNEVNQNDQIQGAILISAKKDFIAGADIKSFKGEKIGDFQPTSRKGHAMLQAIQDCRKPIVAAIHGTCYGLGTEISLACHARICTDDTKTKMALPEVKLGLLPGAGGTQRLPRLVGLAKSLDIMLTGKNVFAYPAKKMGLVDEVVHHSKLHRAAKTLVTKMNSGKFQRKPIKKSLVEKLLDSSLGRGVVFSQARKKTLKATKGNYPAPIAIIDCVEAGLKKGLKNGYEKEVVLFEELMLSDVSKALRNLFFTTTEKKKNPYKAKPKNTDRIAVLGAGFMGGGITDVSVNNGMDVILKDLSEDMIQSSKSAIWKGLKRKLKRKQLKETEAKTIVQRAVGQTDFKGFQGVDVVIEAIVENMEIKQKVIKELETVCHEDFIFASNTSSLPLTEMSKAAKKPENVIGMHYFSPVPKMPLLEIIKTDQTSEETLATCYEIGKRQGKTCIVVNDMPGFYVNRILCPYLIEGLLMIEEGVRIEDIDGALTSLGMPIGPITLLDEVGIDVGAHVMSGNMAELLKGREGFKINYSMPKMFEAGLHGRKAKKGFYNYAMKKGRLRKTSPNQDAYQHFGNPSPKKIDRKEIEERTMLMLLNEAVWCLEDNILQNPKDGDIGGVFGVGFLPWSGGPFSYMNLLGLDHVVGRMEHYASIHGPKFNPRPLLKSMAEKGEKFIV
;
A
#
# COMPACT_ATOMS: atom_id res chain seq x y z
N MET A 1 0.69 40.55 7.43
CA MET A 1 1.08 39.63 8.51
C MET A 1 1.69 38.38 7.89
N ASN A 2 2.86 37.93 8.36
CA ASN A 2 3.57 36.76 7.86
C ASN A 2 4.18 36.02 9.05
N ASN A 3 3.77 34.77 9.24
CA ASN A 3 4.43 33.87 10.19
C ASN A 3 5.10 32.69 9.47
N ASP A 4 5.42 31.60 10.16
CA ASP A 4 6.16 30.48 9.55
C ASP A 4 5.32 29.58 8.65
N PHE A 5 4.00 29.66 8.79
CA PHE A 5 3.06 28.81 8.04
C PHE A 5 2.11 29.60 7.15
N PHE A 6 1.81 30.88 7.48
CA PHE A 6 0.85 31.70 6.76
C PHE A 6 1.43 33.03 6.29
N ARG A 7 0.95 33.46 5.13
CA ARG A 7 1.10 34.81 4.61
C ARG A 7 -0.30 35.38 4.33
N LEU A 8 -0.59 36.54 4.94
CA LEU A 8 -1.88 37.20 4.81
C LEU A 8 -1.77 38.43 3.89
N GLU A 9 -2.62 38.47 2.87
CA GLU A 9 -2.79 39.59 1.96
C GLU A 9 -4.25 40.07 1.98
N ILE A 10 -4.47 41.39 2.08
CA ILE A 10 -5.81 41.96 2.10
C ILE A 10 -6.00 42.82 0.85
N GLU A 11 -7.04 42.51 0.06
CA GLU A 11 -7.39 43.25 -1.14
C GLU A 11 -8.90 43.39 -1.24
N ASN A 12 -9.39 44.65 -1.36
CA ASN A 12 -10.81 44.98 -1.47
C ASN A 12 -11.70 44.32 -0.37
N GLY A 13 -11.24 44.30 0.86
CA GLY A 13 -11.93 43.73 2.01
C GLY A 13 -11.91 42.20 2.06
N ILE A 14 -11.18 41.52 1.19
CA ILE A 14 -11.03 40.06 1.20
C ILE A 14 -9.60 39.72 1.60
N ALA A 15 -9.45 38.95 2.66
CA ALA A 15 -8.17 38.38 3.07
C ALA A 15 -7.85 37.11 2.29
N THR A 16 -6.65 37.03 1.71
CA THR A 16 -6.11 35.79 1.17
C THR A 16 -5.08 35.24 2.14
N ILE A 17 -5.38 34.12 2.76
CA ILE A 17 -4.51 33.37 3.67
C ILE A 17 -3.77 32.35 2.83
N TRP A 18 -2.52 32.65 2.48
CA TRP A 18 -1.63 31.74 1.77
C TRP A 18 -0.99 30.78 2.76
N ILE A 19 -1.21 29.49 2.57
CA ILE A 19 -0.53 28.42 3.32
C ILE A 19 0.82 28.18 2.62
N ASP A 20 1.91 28.46 3.33
CA ASP A 20 3.27 28.37 2.80
C ASP A 20 4.30 28.05 3.88
N SER A 21 4.35 26.78 4.30
CA SER A 21 5.37 26.31 5.24
C SER A 21 6.78 26.56 4.70
N LYS A 22 7.55 27.45 5.32
CA LYS A 22 8.84 27.94 4.78
C LYS A 22 9.88 26.86 4.59
N ASN A 23 9.89 25.84 5.46
CA ASN A 23 10.96 24.84 5.54
C ASN A 23 10.62 23.51 4.89
N ASP A 24 9.41 23.32 4.37
CA ASP A 24 8.94 22.04 3.85
C ASP A 24 8.54 22.12 2.37
N LYS A 25 8.75 21.04 1.64
CA LYS A 25 8.25 20.93 0.25
C LYS A 25 6.72 20.87 0.16
N MET A 26 6.06 20.44 1.23
CA MET A 26 4.60 20.32 1.35
C MET A 26 4.14 21.01 2.63
N ASN A 27 2.90 21.49 2.65
CA ASN A 27 2.30 22.02 3.88
C ASN A 27 1.91 20.85 4.80
N ILE A 28 2.60 20.75 5.93
CA ILE A 28 2.38 19.76 7.00
C ILE A 28 2.10 20.55 8.28
N VAL A 29 1.05 20.22 9.00
CA VAL A 29 0.65 20.93 10.21
C VAL A 29 1.19 20.21 11.45
N SER A 30 2.08 20.86 12.19
CA SER A 30 2.55 20.39 13.49
C SER A 30 1.77 21.05 14.63
N PRO A 31 1.74 20.46 15.84
CA PRO A 31 1.14 21.11 17.02
C PRO A 31 1.77 22.47 17.36
N THR A 32 3.02 22.73 16.99
CA THR A 32 3.71 24.00 17.19
C THR A 32 3.10 25.16 16.40
N LEU A 33 2.36 24.86 15.31
CA LEU A 33 1.72 25.85 14.46
C LEU A 33 0.33 26.29 14.93
N ILE A 34 -0.18 25.74 16.05
CA ILE A 34 -1.49 26.14 16.60
C ILE A 34 -1.54 27.66 16.85
N GLY A 35 -0.47 28.25 17.37
CA GLY A 35 -0.35 29.69 17.57
C GLY A 35 -0.46 30.50 16.27
N ASP A 36 0.17 30.03 15.19
CA ASP A 36 0.10 30.65 13.87
C ASP A 36 -1.33 30.67 13.32
N PHE A 37 -2.08 29.58 13.56
CA PHE A 37 -3.50 29.50 13.21
C PHE A 37 -4.35 30.50 14.04
N GLU A 38 -4.15 30.51 15.35
CA GLU A 38 -4.87 31.44 16.26
C GLU A 38 -4.63 32.89 15.85
N GLU A 39 -3.39 33.26 15.58
CA GLU A 39 -3.00 34.60 15.16
C GLU A 39 -3.72 35.04 13.88
N VAL A 40 -3.63 34.22 12.81
CA VAL A 40 -4.20 34.57 11.49
C VAL A 40 -5.72 34.58 11.51
N PHE A 41 -6.38 33.61 12.15
CA PHE A 41 -7.84 33.58 12.19
C PHE A 41 -8.44 34.58 13.16
N ASN A 42 -7.73 34.96 14.23
CA ASN A 42 -8.09 36.11 15.08
C ASN A 42 -8.02 37.42 14.30
N GLU A 43 -6.95 37.65 13.53
CA GLU A 43 -6.82 38.82 12.66
C GLU A 43 -7.99 38.90 11.67
N VAL A 44 -8.31 37.78 11.00
CA VAL A 44 -9.48 37.71 10.09
C VAL A 44 -10.77 38.06 10.80
N ASN A 45 -10.96 37.60 12.04
CA ASN A 45 -12.21 37.80 12.77
C ASN A 45 -12.33 39.23 13.35
N GLN A 46 -11.23 39.84 13.80
CA GLN A 46 -11.22 41.12 14.53
C GLN A 46 -11.00 42.36 13.65
N ASN A 47 -10.25 42.23 12.54
CA ASN A 47 -9.92 43.36 11.69
C ASN A 47 -11.12 43.81 10.83
N ASP A 48 -11.71 44.98 11.14
CA ASP A 48 -12.89 45.50 10.45
C ASP A 48 -12.71 45.76 8.95
N GLN A 49 -11.47 45.86 8.46
CA GLN A 49 -11.18 45.98 7.04
C GLN A 49 -11.39 44.66 6.29
N ILE A 50 -11.47 43.54 7.01
CA ILE A 50 -11.69 42.22 6.42
C ILE A 50 -13.19 41.86 6.47
N GLN A 51 -13.77 41.60 5.33
CA GLN A 51 -15.17 41.17 5.20
C GLN A 51 -15.30 39.65 5.03
N GLY A 52 -14.21 38.94 4.69
CA GLY A 52 -14.15 37.48 4.55
C GLY A 52 -12.78 37.02 4.06
N ALA A 53 -12.54 35.73 4.09
CA ALA A 53 -11.21 35.18 3.80
C ALA A 53 -11.23 33.99 2.84
N ILE A 54 -10.11 33.79 2.17
CA ILE A 54 -9.80 32.64 1.32
C ILE A 54 -8.60 31.94 1.92
N LEU A 55 -8.73 30.65 2.20
CA LEU A 55 -7.61 29.78 2.58
C LEU A 55 -7.12 29.01 1.36
N ILE A 56 -5.91 29.26 0.91
CA ILE A 56 -5.34 28.70 -0.30
C ILE A 56 -3.84 28.38 -0.10
N SER A 57 -3.31 27.37 -0.77
CA SER A 57 -1.88 27.03 -0.68
C SER A 57 -1.07 27.78 -1.74
N ALA A 58 0.12 28.24 -1.37
CA ALA A 58 1.14 28.74 -2.31
C ALA A 58 1.94 27.62 -2.99
N LYS A 59 1.81 26.37 -2.51
CA LYS A 59 2.54 25.20 -3.00
C LYS A 59 1.70 24.37 -3.98
N LYS A 60 2.29 23.31 -4.52
CA LYS A 60 1.64 22.37 -5.47
C LYS A 60 0.43 21.66 -4.90
N ASP A 61 0.44 21.36 -3.59
CA ASP A 61 -0.59 20.66 -2.86
C ASP A 61 -1.20 21.58 -1.78
N PHE A 62 -2.44 21.33 -1.37
CA PHE A 62 -3.11 22.13 -0.36
C PHE A 62 -2.48 21.92 1.02
N ILE A 63 -2.80 20.83 1.71
CA ILE A 63 -2.20 20.40 2.98
C ILE A 63 -2.09 18.87 2.94
N ALA A 64 -0.90 18.34 3.22
CA ALA A 64 -0.62 16.90 3.18
C ALA A 64 -1.13 16.15 4.42
N GLY A 65 -1.43 16.86 5.51
CA GLY A 65 -1.93 16.32 6.78
C GLY A 65 -1.22 16.91 8.00
N ALA A 66 -1.39 16.23 9.13
CA ALA A 66 -0.65 16.54 10.36
C ALA A 66 0.76 15.93 10.31
N ASP A 67 1.69 16.50 11.06
CA ASP A 67 3.00 15.89 11.31
C ASP A 67 2.87 14.69 12.25
N ILE A 68 2.87 13.51 11.66
CA ILE A 68 2.72 12.23 12.39
C ILE A 68 3.90 11.99 13.36
N LYS A 69 5.08 12.57 13.09
CA LYS A 69 6.26 12.46 13.96
C LYS A 69 6.08 13.22 15.27
N SER A 70 5.21 14.23 15.28
CA SER A 70 4.89 15.02 16.46
C SER A 70 3.92 14.33 17.42
N PHE A 71 3.31 13.20 17.04
CA PHE A 71 2.41 12.43 17.89
C PHE A 71 3.22 11.69 18.97
N LYS A 72 3.52 12.40 20.05
CA LYS A 72 4.29 11.91 21.19
C LYS A 72 3.38 11.76 22.41
N GLY A 73 3.57 10.72 23.18
CA GLY A 73 2.91 10.43 24.44
C GLY A 73 3.34 9.03 24.89
N GLU A 74 3.51 8.85 26.19
CA GLU A 74 3.91 7.55 26.78
C GLU A 74 2.73 6.88 27.47
N LYS A 75 1.80 7.67 27.98
CA LYS A 75 0.62 7.19 28.70
C LYS A 75 -0.65 7.97 28.31
N ILE A 76 -1.79 7.41 28.69
CA ILE A 76 -3.10 8.04 28.55
C ILE A 76 -3.13 9.35 29.30
N GLY A 77 -3.58 10.42 28.65
CA GLY A 77 -3.65 11.79 29.16
C GLY A 77 -2.60 12.74 28.59
N ASP A 78 -1.48 12.22 28.05
CA ASP A 78 -0.36 13.04 27.56
C ASP A 78 -0.72 13.87 26.33
N PHE A 79 -1.50 13.31 25.40
CA PHE A 79 -1.81 13.94 24.11
C PHE A 79 -3.19 14.60 24.07
N GLN A 80 -4.11 14.28 24.97
CA GLN A 80 -5.47 14.83 24.97
C GLN A 80 -5.52 16.37 25.03
N PRO A 81 -4.67 17.07 25.80
CA PRO A 81 -4.67 18.54 25.80
C PRO A 81 -4.35 19.12 24.41
N THR A 82 -3.39 18.52 23.68
CA THR A 82 -3.04 18.91 22.30
C THR A 82 -4.20 18.67 21.35
N SER A 83 -4.87 17.51 21.45
CA SER A 83 -6.04 17.19 20.64
C SER A 83 -7.19 18.19 20.89
N ARG A 84 -7.48 18.54 22.15
CA ARG A 84 -8.50 19.55 22.48
C ARG A 84 -8.17 20.94 21.94
N LYS A 85 -6.89 21.36 21.97
CA LYS A 85 -6.46 22.62 21.33
C LYS A 85 -6.71 22.58 19.81
N GLY A 86 -6.39 21.46 19.14
CA GLY A 86 -6.70 21.28 17.72
C GLY A 86 -8.20 21.37 17.41
N HIS A 87 -9.05 20.79 18.25
CA HIS A 87 -10.51 20.95 18.12
C HIS A 87 -10.96 22.39 18.30
N ALA A 88 -10.44 23.10 19.32
CA ALA A 88 -10.77 24.50 19.58
C ALA A 88 -10.35 25.41 18.41
N MET A 89 -9.15 25.20 17.87
CA MET A 89 -8.65 25.90 16.68
C MET A 89 -9.60 25.76 15.48
N LEU A 90 -10.03 24.53 15.16
CA LEU A 90 -10.96 24.30 14.05
C LEU A 90 -12.38 24.80 14.35
N GLN A 91 -12.78 24.82 15.62
CA GLN A 91 -14.05 25.41 16.03
C GLN A 91 -14.03 26.92 15.84
N ALA A 92 -12.92 27.60 16.17
CA ALA A 92 -12.77 29.06 15.94
C ALA A 92 -12.88 29.43 14.46
N ILE A 93 -12.34 28.59 13.54
CA ILE A 93 -12.53 28.78 12.10
C ILE A 93 -14.02 28.66 11.71
N GLN A 94 -14.71 27.68 12.26
CA GLN A 94 -16.13 27.41 11.96
C GLN A 94 -17.04 28.50 12.50
N ASP A 95 -16.72 29.06 13.68
CA ASP A 95 -17.53 30.06 14.37
C ASP A 95 -17.15 31.50 13.97
N CYS A 96 -16.16 31.67 13.08
CA CYS A 96 -15.80 32.99 12.57
C CYS A 96 -17.02 33.67 11.93
N ARG A 97 -17.29 34.91 12.30
CA ARG A 97 -18.45 35.69 11.80
C ARG A 97 -18.31 36.02 10.30
N LYS A 98 -17.08 36.05 9.79
CA LYS A 98 -16.76 36.39 8.40
C LYS A 98 -16.61 35.11 7.61
N PRO A 99 -17.13 35.01 6.37
CA PRO A 99 -17.06 33.81 5.57
C PRO A 99 -15.61 33.44 5.23
N ILE A 100 -15.23 32.21 5.47
CA ILE A 100 -13.93 31.64 5.10
C ILE A 100 -14.16 30.55 4.07
N VAL A 101 -13.51 30.67 2.90
CA VAL A 101 -13.62 29.72 1.77
C VAL A 101 -12.30 28.98 1.60
N ALA A 102 -12.33 27.65 1.70
CA ALA A 102 -11.17 26.82 1.33
C ALA A 102 -11.09 26.63 -0.17
N ALA A 103 -9.99 27.08 -0.78
CA ALA A 103 -9.67 26.97 -2.20
C ALA A 103 -8.64 25.86 -2.43
N ILE A 104 -9.11 24.67 -2.78
CA ILE A 104 -8.35 23.43 -2.71
C ILE A 104 -7.80 23.05 -4.09
N HIS A 105 -6.49 22.75 -4.16
CA HIS A 105 -5.85 22.14 -5.32
C HIS A 105 -4.84 21.07 -4.87
N GLY A 106 -4.52 20.12 -5.76
CA GLY A 106 -3.61 19.03 -5.44
C GLY A 106 -4.13 18.14 -4.31
N THR A 107 -3.25 17.75 -3.39
CA THR A 107 -3.55 16.85 -2.28
C THR A 107 -4.08 17.62 -1.05
N CYS A 108 -5.20 17.17 -0.50
CA CYS A 108 -5.81 17.67 0.73
C CYS A 108 -6.15 16.47 1.64
N TYR A 109 -5.27 16.15 2.58
CA TYR A 109 -5.35 14.91 3.38
C TYR A 109 -5.41 15.16 4.88
N GLY A 110 -6.11 14.27 5.59
CA GLY A 110 -6.14 14.25 7.04
C GLY A 110 -6.55 15.59 7.63
N LEU A 111 -5.72 16.16 8.50
CA LEU A 111 -5.96 17.47 9.11
C LEU A 111 -6.23 18.56 8.05
N GLY A 112 -5.63 18.50 6.85
CA GLY A 112 -5.96 19.44 5.78
C GLY A 112 -7.40 19.32 5.30
N THR A 113 -7.94 18.11 5.24
CA THR A 113 -9.37 17.90 4.97
C THR A 113 -10.21 18.42 6.14
N GLU A 114 -9.83 18.16 7.40
CA GLU A 114 -10.56 18.62 8.59
C GLU A 114 -10.59 20.14 8.70
N ILE A 115 -9.48 20.84 8.41
CA ILE A 115 -9.42 22.32 8.31
C ILE A 115 -10.40 22.79 7.22
N SER A 116 -10.38 22.16 6.05
CA SER A 116 -11.30 22.52 4.98
C SER A 116 -12.77 22.31 5.36
N LEU A 117 -13.08 21.27 6.16
CA LEU A 117 -14.41 21.00 6.68
C LEU A 117 -14.87 22.06 7.71
N ALA A 118 -13.95 22.68 8.43
CA ALA A 118 -14.23 23.78 9.36
C ALA A 118 -14.52 25.09 8.62
N CYS A 119 -14.02 25.30 7.39
CA CYS A 119 -14.34 26.46 6.58
C CYS A 119 -15.82 26.50 6.16
N HIS A 120 -16.37 27.70 5.96
CA HIS A 120 -17.78 27.93 5.62
C HIS A 120 -18.15 27.37 4.24
N ALA A 121 -17.24 27.47 3.25
CA ALA A 121 -17.41 26.86 1.94
C ALA A 121 -16.09 26.29 1.40
N ARG A 122 -16.18 25.40 0.42
CA ARG A 122 -15.03 24.72 -0.20
C ARG A 122 -15.20 24.73 -1.71
N ILE A 123 -14.16 25.15 -2.42
CA ILE A 123 -14.07 24.96 -3.88
C ILE A 123 -12.79 24.20 -4.19
N CYS A 124 -12.78 23.46 -5.28
CA CYS A 124 -11.56 22.75 -5.70
C CYS A 124 -11.34 22.84 -7.22
N THR A 125 -10.10 22.53 -7.62
CA THR A 125 -9.77 22.47 -9.05
C THR A 125 -10.25 21.17 -9.69
N ASP A 126 -10.48 21.21 -11.02
CA ASP A 126 -10.82 20.05 -11.85
C ASP A 126 -9.59 19.20 -12.24
N ASP A 127 -8.41 19.55 -11.75
CA ASP A 127 -7.18 18.79 -11.99
C ASP A 127 -7.33 17.35 -11.47
N THR A 128 -6.87 16.39 -12.26
CA THR A 128 -6.90 14.96 -11.93
C THR A 128 -6.04 14.60 -10.70
N LYS A 129 -5.13 15.48 -10.30
CA LYS A 129 -4.33 15.37 -9.07
C LYS A 129 -5.05 15.89 -7.84
N THR A 130 -6.12 16.69 -8.00
CA THR A 130 -6.88 17.25 -6.89
C THR A 130 -7.74 16.16 -6.23
N LYS A 131 -7.47 15.92 -4.96
CA LYS A 131 -8.11 14.86 -4.17
C LYS A 131 -8.12 15.18 -2.69
N MET A 132 -9.19 14.79 -2.02
CA MET A 132 -9.39 14.91 -0.59
C MET A 132 -9.49 13.52 0.04
N ALA A 133 -8.97 13.33 1.25
CA ALA A 133 -9.11 12.07 1.99
C ALA A 133 -8.95 12.27 3.49
N LEU A 134 -9.49 11.33 4.27
CA LEU A 134 -9.18 11.10 5.68
C LEU A 134 -8.51 9.72 5.79
N PRO A 135 -7.19 9.62 5.58
CA PRO A 135 -6.47 8.36 5.46
C PRO A 135 -5.96 7.81 6.80
N GLU A 136 -6.31 8.42 7.93
CA GLU A 136 -5.81 8.11 9.29
C GLU A 136 -5.97 6.63 9.65
N VAL A 137 -7.05 6.00 9.19
CA VAL A 137 -7.31 4.57 9.40
C VAL A 137 -6.18 3.66 8.89
N LYS A 138 -5.44 4.09 7.87
CA LYS A 138 -4.29 3.36 7.31
C LYS A 138 -3.06 3.42 8.22
N LEU A 139 -3.06 4.33 9.18
CA LEU A 139 -2.04 4.51 10.21
C LEU A 139 -2.50 3.93 11.57
N GLY A 140 -3.63 3.21 11.58
CA GLY A 140 -4.23 2.73 12.82
C GLY A 140 -4.79 3.86 13.70
N LEU A 141 -5.11 5.01 13.11
CA LEU A 141 -5.65 6.20 13.77
C LEU A 141 -7.06 6.52 13.26
N LEU A 142 -7.70 7.48 13.89
CA LEU A 142 -8.94 8.11 13.44
C LEU A 142 -8.70 9.59 13.09
N PRO A 143 -9.58 10.26 12.32
CA PRO A 143 -9.54 11.70 12.13
C PRO A 143 -9.69 12.41 13.49
N GLY A 144 -8.65 13.09 13.96
CA GLY A 144 -8.52 13.55 15.35
C GLY A 144 -8.79 15.03 15.58
N ALA A 145 -9.27 15.77 14.58
CA ALA A 145 -9.58 17.19 14.68
C ALA A 145 -11.04 17.51 14.27
N GLY A 146 -11.95 16.60 14.54
CA GLY A 146 -13.38 16.75 14.32
C GLY A 146 -13.87 16.25 12.97
N GLY A 147 -13.05 15.56 12.21
CA GLY A 147 -13.44 14.93 10.93
C GLY A 147 -14.56 13.91 11.10
N THR A 148 -14.53 13.13 12.20
CA THR A 148 -15.59 12.16 12.51
C THR A 148 -16.93 12.84 12.80
N GLN A 149 -16.94 14.14 13.11
CA GLN A 149 -18.14 14.89 13.43
C GLN A 149 -18.63 15.77 12.27
N ARG A 150 -17.71 16.45 11.57
CA ARG A 150 -18.07 17.38 10.49
C ARG A 150 -18.44 16.67 9.20
N LEU A 151 -17.69 15.63 8.82
CA LEU A 151 -17.93 14.94 7.56
C LEU A 151 -19.30 14.26 7.47
N PRO A 152 -19.83 13.52 8.51
CA PRO A 152 -21.15 12.91 8.45
C PRO A 152 -22.28 13.91 8.31
N ARG A 153 -22.13 15.11 8.92
CA ARG A 153 -23.13 16.18 8.83
C ARG A 153 -23.16 16.86 7.46
N LEU A 154 -22.02 16.83 6.77
CA LEU A 154 -21.89 17.43 5.44
C LEU A 154 -22.35 16.48 4.32
N VAL A 155 -21.88 15.24 4.29
CA VAL A 155 -22.07 14.30 3.15
C VAL A 155 -23.03 13.14 3.45
N GLY A 156 -23.52 13.04 4.70
CA GLY A 156 -24.37 11.95 5.19
C GLY A 156 -23.57 10.78 5.76
N LEU A 157 -24.24 9.96 6.61
CA LEU A 157 -23.61 8.92 7.42
C LEU A 157 -22.89 7.84 6.60
N ALA A 158 -23.59 7.25 5.63
CA ALA A 158 -23.02 6.12 4.88
C ALA A 158 -21.79 6.50 4.04
N LYS A 159 -21.80 7.70 3.41
CA LYS A 159 -20.70 8.20 2.60
C LYS A 159 -19.50 8.57 3.47
N SER A 160 -19.73 9.18 4.62
CA SER A 160 -18.66 9.56 5.56
C SER A 160 -17.95 8.34 6.13
N LEU A 161 -18.71 7.32 6.56
CA LEU A 161 -18.11 6.06 7.02
C LEU A 161 -17.29 5.39 5.92
N ASP A 162 -17.79 5.34 4.68
CA ASP A 162 -17.05 4.75 3.57
C ASP A 162 -15.71 5.49 3.29
N ILE A 163 -15.68 6.82 3.43
CA ILE A 163 -14.45 7.62 3.28
C ILE A 163 -13.48 7.33 4.43
N MET A 164 -13.93 7.41 5.68
CA MET A 164 -13.06 7.29 6.85
C MET A 164 -12.59 5.86 7.10
N LEU A 165 -13.47 4.85 6.93
CA LEU A 165 -13.12 3.45 7.16
C LEU A 165 -12.19 2.85 6.09
N THR A 166 -12.11 3.48 4.91
CA THR A 166 -11.24 3.02 3.82
C THR A 166 -10.05 3.95 3.56
N GLY A 167 -10.08 5.17 4.06
CA GLY A 167 -9.09 6.19 3.76
C GLY A 167 -8.93 6.46 2.25
N LYS A 168 -10.03 6.34 1.49
CA LYS A 168 -10.02 6.48 0.02
C LYS A 168 -9.92 7.92 -0.42
N ASN A 169 -9.32 8.13 -1.58
CA ASN A 169 -9.29 9.42 -2.25
C ASN A 169 -10.67 9.77 -2.85
N VAL A 170 -11.11 11.00 -2.61
CA VAL A 170 -12.30 11.60 -3.21
C VAL A 170 -11.82 12.69 -4.20
N PHE A 171 -12.03 12.46 -5.48
CA PHE A 171 -11.65 13.40 -6.54
C PHE A 171 -12.69 14.50 -6.73
N ALA A 172 -12.36 15.58 -7.43
CA ALA A 172 -13.13 16.80 -7.56
C ALA A 172 -14.62 16.60 -7.90
N TYR A 173 -14.95 15.91 -8.97
CA TYR A 173 -16.36 15.72 -9.39
C TYR A 173 -17.16 14.81 -8.46
N PRO A 174 -16.64 13.66 -7.98
CA PRO A 174 -17.25 12.92 -6.89
C PRO A 174 -17.45 13.74 -5.63
N ALA A 175 -16.48 14.59 -5.23
CA ALA A 175 -16.58 15.48 -4.07
C ALA A 175 -17.76 16.47 -4.23
N LYS A 176 -17.89 17.11 -5.40
CA LYS A 176 -19.03 18.01 -5.71
C LYS A 176 -20.36 17.24 -5.69
N LYS A 177 -20.40 16.04 -6.30
CA LYS A 177 -21.63 15.23 -6.34
C LYS A 177 -22.15 14.86 -4.95
N MET A 178 -21.25 14.62 -3.99
CA MET A 178 -21.63 14.25 -2.61
C MET A 178 -21.76 15.46 -1.67
N GLY A 179 -21.45 16.68 -2.13
CA GLY A 179 -21.53 17.90 -1.33
C GLY A 179 -20.32 18.14 -0.44
N LEU A 180 -19.22 17.41 -0.66
CA LEU A 180 -17.98 17.64 0.06
C LEU A 180 -17.33 18.98 -0.35
N VAL A 181 -17.47 19.38 -1.62
CA VAL A 181 -17.13 20.72 -2.11
C VAL A 181 -18.33 21.37 -2.79
N ASP A 182 -18.42 22.69 -2.69
CA ASP A 182 -19.51 23.50 -3.23
C ASP A 182 -19.36 23.74 -4.73
N GLU A 183 -18.10 23.89 -5.20
CA GLU A 183 -17.81 24.18 -6.59
C GLU A 183 -16.53 23.50 -7.09
N VAL A 184 -16.48 23.18 -8.40
CA VAL A 184 -15.29 22.68 -9.10
C VAL A 184 -14.99 23.63 -10.25
N VAL A 185 -13.76 24.14 -10.31
CA VAL A 185 -13.32 25.16 -11.26
C VAL A 185 -11.99 24.79 -11.91
N HIS A 186 -11.68 25.40 -13.04
CA HIS A 186 -10.35 25.26 -13.64
C HIS A 186 -9.27 25.89 -12.75
N HIS A 187 -8.08 25.32 -12.71
CA HIS A 187 -6.99 25.76 -11.83
C HIS A 187 -6.73 27.28 -11.92
N SER A 188 -6.64 27.85 -13.13
CA SER A 188 -6.40 29.28 -13.34
C SER A 188 -7.51 30.21 -12.80
N LYS A 189 -8.68 29.67 -12.47
CA LYS A 189 -9.81 30.42 -11.96
C LYS A 189 -10.03 30.27 -10.45
N LEU A 190 -9.22 29.41 -9.78
CA LEU A 190 -9.47 29.00 -8.39
C LEU A 190 -9.56 30.19 -7.45
N HIS A 191 -8.55 31.04 -7.38
CA HIS A 191 -8.49 32.20 -6.49
C HIS A 191 -9.63 33.21 -6.78
N ARG A 192 -9.85 33.53 -8.07
CA ARG A 192 -10.94 34.45 -8.46
C ARG A 192 -12.33 33.89 -8.10
N ALA A 193 -12.53 32.58 -8.29
CA ALA A 193 -13.81 31.95 -7.94
C ALA A 193 -14.02 31.93 -6.42
N ALA A 194 -12.96 31.76 -5.63
CA ALA A 194 -13.03 31.88 -4.18
C ALA A 194 -13.40 33.29 -3.74
N LYS A 195 -12.78 34.36 -4.30
CA LYS A 195 -13.17 35.76 -4.05
C LYS A 195 -14.64 35.99 -4.36
N THR A 196 -15.10 35.52 -5.53
CA THR A 196 -16.52 35.62 -5.93
C THR A 196 -17.44 34.92 -4.93
N LEU A 197 -17.02 33.76 -4.41
CA LEU A 197 -17.82 33.01 -3.43
C LEU A 197 -17.91 33.73 -2.08
N VAL A 198 -16.80 34.29 -1.58
CA VAL A 198 -16.79 35.15 -0.39
C VAL A 198 -17.77 36.32 -0.56
N THR A 199 -17.71 37.04 -1.67
CA THR A 199 -18.61 38.18 -1.97
C THR A 199 -20.08 37.74 -2.03
N LYS A 200 -20.40 36.58 -2.61
CA LYS A 200 -21.77 36.01 -2.62
C LYS A 200 -22.26 35.65 -1.21
N MET A 201 -21.35 35.17 -0.35
CA MET A 201 -21.70 34.84 1.05
C MET A 201 -22.00 36.13 1.84
N ASN A 202 -21.19 37.15 1.72
CA ASN A 202 -21.40 38.44 2.37
C ASN A 202 -22.72 39.13 1.95
N SER A 203 -23.08 38.99 0.65
CA SER A 203 -24.33 39.58 0.14
C SER A 203 -25.56 38.69 0.37
N GLY A 204 -25.45 37.59 1.11
CA GLY A 204 -26.54 36.62 1.33
C GLY A 204 -27.00 35.83 0.08
N LYS A 205 -26.30 36.03 -1.06
CA LYS A 205 -26.64 35.38 -2.33
C LYS A 205 -26.11 33.95 -2.46
N PHE A 206 -25.31 33.49 -1.53
CA PHE A 206 -24.82 32.12 -1.53
C PHE A 206 -25.81 31.21 -0.81
N GLN A 207 -26.32 30.23 -1.54
CA GLN A 207 -27.12 29.15 -1.00
C GLN A 207 -26.43 27.82 -1.35
N ARG A 208 -26.06 27.05 -0.34
CA ARG A 208 -25.51 25.70 -0.58
C ARG A 208 -26.59 24.82 -1.20
N LYS A 209 -26.32 24.31 -2.40
CA LYS A 209 -27.26 23.40 -3.08
C LYS A 209 -27.48 22.15 -2.23
N PRO A 210 -28.71 21.81 -1.86
CA PRO A 210 -28.99 20.61 -1.10
C PRO A 210 -28.56 19.37 -1.89
N ILE A 211 -27.93 18.41 -1.19
CA ILE A 211 -27.57 17.13 -1.80
C ILE A 211 -28.87 16.39 -2.13
N LYS A 212 -29.04 16.01 -3.38
CA LYS A 212 -30.15 15.15 -3.80
C LYS A 212 -29.97 13.77 -3.16
N LYS A 213 -30.68 13.50 -2.07
CA LYS A 213 -30.72 12.19 -1.41
C LYS A 213 -31.87 11.37 -1.98
N SER A 214 -31.62 10.10 -2.31
CA SER A 214 -32.65 9.13 -2.61
C SER A 214 -33.55 8.87 -1.38
N LEU A 215 -34.73 8.32 -1.56
CA LEU A 215 -35.62 7.93 -0.45
C LEU A 215 -34.90 6.98 0.53
N VAL A 216 -34.12 6.04 0.01
CA VAL A 216 -33.30 5.11 0.81
C VAL A 216 -32.27 5.87 1.64
N GLU A 217 -31.54 6.83 1.06
CA GLU A 217 -30.56 7.64 1.80
C GLU A 217 -31.22 8.49 2.89
N LYS A 218 -32.41 9.04 2.64
CA LYS A 218 -33.17 9.78 3.66
C LYS A 218 -33.59 8.88 4.82
N LEU A 219 -34.06 7.66 4.51
CA LEU A 219 -34.45 6.67 5.51
C LEU A 219 -33.24 6.24 6.35
N LEU A 220 -32.08 5.95 5.71
CA LEU A 220 -30.85 5.57 6.39
C LEU A 220 -30.25 6.68 7.26
N ASP A 221 -30.50 7.94 6.94
CA ASP A 221 -30.09 9.10 7.74
C ASP A 221 -31.06 9.43 8.89
N SER A 222 -32.24 8.79 8.96
CA SER A 222 -33.19 8.93 10.08
C SER A 222 -32.64 8.30 11.37
N SER A 223 -33.19 8.63 12.53
CA SER A 223 -32.76 8.08 13.82
C SER A 223 -32.77 6.55 13.87
N LEU A 224 -33.82 5.92 13.33
CA LEU A 224 -33.94 4.46 13.22
C LEU A 224 -32.98 3.89 12.18
N GLY A 225 -32.90 4.51 11.00
CA GLY A 225 -32.02 4.07 9.91
C GLY A 225 -30.53 4.12 10.28
N ARG A 226 -30.09 5.09 11.06
CA ARG A 226 -28.71 5.18 11.56
C ARG A 226 -28.28 3.95 12.34
N GLY A 227 -29.15 3.39 13.18
CA GLY A 227 -28.88 2.15 13.92
C GLY A 227 -28.53 0.99 12.99
N VAL A 228 -29.28 0.83 11.89
CA VAL A 228 -29.01 -0.18 10.87
C VAL A 228 -27.66 0.07 10.19
N VAL A 229 -27.36 1.33 9.82
CA VAL A 229 -26.10 1.68 9.16
C VAL A 229 -24.90 1.36 10.08
N PHE A 230 -24.96 1.71 11.38
CA PHE A 230 -23.89 1.41 12.33
C PHE A 230 -23.69 -0.08 12.53
N SER A 231 -24.77 -0.85 12.70
CA SER A 231 -24.70 -2.31 12.83
C SER A 231 -24.05 -2.96 11.59
N GLN A 232 -24.50 -2.57 10.40
CA GLN A 232 -23.93 -3.07 9.13
C GLN A 232 -22.46 -2.66 8.95
N ALA A 233 -22.11 -1.41 9.31
CA ALA A 233 -20.72 -0.92 9.26
C ALA A 233 -19.83 -1.75 10.18
N ARG A 234 -20.21 -1.97 11.44
CA ARG A 234 -19.45 -2.81 12.39
C ARG A 234 -19.30 -4.24 11.86
N LYS A 235 -20.40 -4.89 11.46
CA LYS A 235 -20.36 -6.26 10.92
C LYS A 235 -19.42 -6.39 9.72
N LYS A 236 -19.51 -5.45 8.77
CA LYS A 236 -18.65 -5.42 7.58
C LYS A 236 -17.20 -5.16 7.95
N THR A 237 -16.95 -4.25 8.87
CA THR A 237 -15.61 -3.90 9.36
C THR A 237 -14.96 -5.09 10.05
N LEU A 238 -15.61 -5.71 11.04
CA LEU A 238 -15.10 -6.89 11.75
C LEU A 238 -14.84 -8.06 10.79
N LYS A 239 -15.71 -8.28 9.81
CA LYS A 239 -15.48 -9.29 8.77
C LYS A 239 -14.24 -9.00 7.94
N ALA A 240 -13.98 -7.73 7.61
CA ALA A 240 -12.84 -7.32 6.77
C ALA A 240 -11.52 -7.28 7.55
N THR A 241 -11.56 -6.82 8.80
CA THR A 241 -10.37 -6.62 9.65
C THR A 241 -10.05 -7.81 10.54
N LYS A 242 -10.97 -8.78 10.65
CA LYS A 242 -10.87 -9.93 11.58
C LYS A 242 -10.69 -9.54 13.05
N GLY A 243 -10.97 -8.30 13.39
CA GLY A 243 -10.77 -7.74 14.74
C GLY A 243 -9.38 -7.15 14.98
N ASN A 244 -8.42 -7.33 14.07
CA ASN A 244 -7.02 -6.94 14.26
C ASN A 244 -6.77 -5.42 14.15
N TYR A 245 -7.73 -4.63 13.71
CA TYR A 245 -7.59 -3.18 13.51
C TYR A 245 -8.61 -2.43 14.37
N PRO A 246 -8.20 -1.81 15.49
CA PRO A 246 -9.13 -1.09 16.39
C PRO A 246 -9.65 0.22 15.78
N ALA A 247 -8.86 0.92 14.99
CA ALA A 247 -9.19 2.25 14.46
C ALA A 247 -10.52 2.32 13.70
N PRO A 248 -10.88 1.39 12.80
CA PRO A 248 -12.17 1.43 12.12
C PRO A 248 -13.38 1.35 13.06
N ILE A 249 -13.29 0.60 14.14
CA ILE A 249 -14.37 0.52 15.14
C ILE A 249 -14.44 1.82 15.95
N ALA A 250 -13.31 2.36 16.37
CA ALA A 250 -13.22 3.66 17.05
C ALA A 250 -13.80 4.81 16.20
N ILE A 251 -13.57 4.82 14.88
CA ILE A 251 -14.20 5.78 13.96
C ILE A 251 -15.73 5.66 14.01
N ILE A 252 -16.28 4.44 13.95
CA ILE A 252 -17.73 4.21 14.02
C ILE A 252 -18.28 4.72 15.35
N ASP A 253 -17.58 4.44 16.46
CA ASP A 253 -17.99 4.85 17.82
C ASP A 253 -18.00 6.36 18.00
N CYS A 254 -17.00 7.08 17.47
CA CYS A 254 -16.97 8.55 17.47
C CYS A 254 -18.14 9.15 16.69
N VAL A 255 -18.39 8.65 15.48
CA VAL A 255 -19.52 9.13 14.66
C VAL A 255 -20.85 8.85 15.33
N GLU A 256 -21.02 7.66 15.91
CA GLU A 256 -22.25 7.28 16.60
C GLU A 256 -22.48 8.15 17.85
N ALA A 257 -21.44 8.37 18.67
CA ALA A 257 -21.51 9.22 19.85
C ALA A 257 -21.97 10.64 19.50
N GLY A 258 -21.36 11.23 18.46
CA GLY A 258 -21.70 12.61 18.06
C GLY A 258 -23.06 12.75 17.41
N LEU A 259 -23.55 11.73 16.68
CA LEU A 259 -24.90 11.77 16.08
C LEU A 259 -26.02 11.42 17.06
N LYS A 260 -25.74 10.65 18.12
CA LYS A 260 -26.70 10.29 19.17
C LYS A 260 -26.73 11.26 20.33
N LYS A 261 -25.55 11.72 20.81
CA LYS A 261 -25.37 12.49 22.05
C LYS A 261 -24.92 13.93 21.83
N GLY A 262 -24.83 14.39 20.58
CA GLY A 262 -24.42 15.75 20.22
C GLY A 262 -22.89 15.93 20.02
N LEU A 263 -22.53 17.06 19.41
CA LEU A 263 -21.14 17.34 18.96
C LEU A 263 -20.11 17.26 20.09
N LYS A 264 -20.41 17.84 21.27
CA LYS A 264 -19.50 17.84 22.43
C LYS A 264 -19.10 16.41 22.82
N ASN A 265 -20.06 15.51 22.91
CA ASN A 265 -19.79 14.09 23.23
C ASN A 265 -19.01 13.39 22.11
N GLY A 266 -19.26 13.75 20.84
CA GLY A 266 -18.52 13.23 19.70
C GLY A 266 -17.06 13.65 19.72
N TYR A 267 -16.78 14.92 19.99
CA TYR A 267 -15.41 15.44 20.10
C TYR A 267 -14.65 14.85 21.28
N GLU A 268 -15.30 14.75 22.45
CA GLU A 268 -14.66 14.14 23.62
C GLU A 268 -14.32 12.66 23.38
N LYS A 269 -15.24 11.92 22.75
CA LYS A 269 -14.97 10.53 22.37
C LYS A 269 -13.82 10.42 21.36
N GLU A 270 -13.72 11.38 20.41
CA GLU A 270 -12.65 11.46 19.43
C GLU A 270 -11.28 11.67 20.10
N VAL A 271 -11.19 12.61 21.08
CA VAL A 271 -9.96 12.92 21.85
C VAL A 271 -9.44 11.68 22.58
N VAL A 272 -10.32 10.99 23.31
CA VAL A 272 -9.95 9.80 24.09
C VAL A 272 -9.51 8.66 23.17
N LEU A 273 -10.33 8.31 22.16
CA LEU A 273 -10.02 7.19 21.28
C LEU A 273 -8.83 7.47 20.35
N PHE A 274 -8.59 8.74 19.97
CA PHE A 274 -7.40 9.06 19.17
C PHE A 274 -6.12 8.71 19.93
N GLU A 275 -6.02 9.09 21.21
CA GLU A 275 -4.86 8.81 22.05
C GLU A 275 -4.70 7.32 22.33
N GLU A 276 -5.77 6.61 22.66
CA GLU A 276 -5.74 5.14 22.83
C GLU A 276 -5.19 4.45 21.59
N LEU A 277 -5.65 4.86 20.41
CA LEU A 277 -5.15 4.34 19.13
C LEU A 277 -3.69 4.73 18.90
N MET A 278 -3.30 5.97 19.17
CA MET A 278 -1.94 6.48 18.97
C MET A 278 -0.92 5.66 19.79
N LEU A 279 -1.29 5.24 20.99
CA LEU A 279 -0.46 4.44 21.89
C LEU A 279 -0.50 2.94 21.57
N SER A 280 -1.47 2.47 20.78
CA SER A 280 -1.61 1.06 20.44
C SER A 280 -0.46 0.54 19.58
N ASP A 281 -0.08 -0.73 19.78
CA ASP A 281 0.97 -1.38 19.00
C ASP A 281 0.61 -1.47 17.51
N VAL A 282 -0.66 -1.66 17.18
CA VAL A 282 -1.16 -1.65 15.80
C VAL A 282 -0.89 -0.30 15.12
N SER A 283 -1.15 0.82 15.81
CA SER A 283 -0.86 2.14 15.23
C SER A 283 0.64 2.41 15.15
N LYS A 284 1.42 2.00 16.15
CA LYS A 284 2.89 2.10 16.11
C LYS A 284 3.44 1.32 14.91
N ALA A 285 3.02 0.07 14.72
CA ALA A 285 3.41 -0.79 13.61
C ALA A 285 3.06 -0.17 12.23
N LEU A 286 1.82 0.28 12.06
CA LEU A 286 1.37 0.90 10.80
C LEU A 286 2.07 2.24 10.52
N ARG A 287 2.36 3.05 11.54
CA ARG A 287 3.14 4.29 11.39
C ARG A 287 4.60 3.99 11.03
N ASN A 288 5.24 3.00 11.66
CA ASN A 288 6.59 2.57 11.31
C ASN A 288 6.66 2.09 9.86
N LEU A 289 5.70 1.27 9.43
CA LEU A 289 5.59 0.82 8.04
C LEU A 289 5.43 2.01 7.07
N PHE A 290 4.62 3.01 7.44
CA PHE A 290 4.45 4.24 6.67
C PHE A 290 5.75 5.05 6.59
N PHE A 291 6.48 5.23 7.70
CA PHE A 291 7.75 5.96 7.70
C PHE A 291 8.80 5.24 6.87
N THR A 292 8.99 3.94 7.06
CA THR A 292 9.94 3.14 6.28
C THR A 292 9.60 3.21 4.78
N THR A 293 8.32 3.04 4.41
CA THR A 293 7.88 3.19 3.01
C THR A 293 8.15 4.59 2.46
N THR A 294 8.06 5.63 3.30
CA THR A 294 8.33 7.01 2.90
C THR A 294 9.81 7.27 2.72
N GLU A 295 10.66 6.70 3.55
CA GLU A 295 12.12 6.74 3.41
C GLU A 295 12.57 6.08 2.10
N LYS A 296 11.96 4.95 1.72
CA LYS A 296 12.23 4.26 0.45
C LYS A 296 11.87 5.04 -0.81
N LYS A 297 11.18 6.17 -0.70
CA LYS A 297 10.98 7.11 -1.83
C LYS A 297 12.22 7.95 -2.14
N LYS A 298 13.24 7.93 -1.30
CA LYS A 298 14.54 8.52 -1.57
C LYS A 298 15.46 7.42 -2.09
N ASN A 299 16.20 7.72 -3.15
CA ASN A 299 17.27 6.83 -3.60
C ASN A 299 18.40 6.87 -2.57
N PRO A 300 18.79 5.73 -1.96
CA PRO A 300 19.81 5.72 -0.90
C PRO A 300 21.24 5.82 -1.44
N TYR A 301 21.44 5.60 -2.73
CA TYR A 301 22.76 5.55 -3.35
C TYR A 301 23.28 6.93 -3.72
N LYS A 302 24.60 7.13 -3.64
CA LYS A 302 25.28 8.38 -3.97
C LYS A 302 25.59 8.48 -5.46
N ALA A 303 25.79 7.36 -6.14
CA ALA A 303 26.02 7.31 -7.57
C ALA A 303 24.86 7.95 -8.33
N LYS A 304 25.17 8.70 -9.38
CA LYS A 304 24.18 9.34 -10.25
C LYS A 304 23.51 8.26 -11.10
N PRO A 305 22.17 8.14 -11.07
CA PRO A 305 21.45 7.22 -11.94
C PRO A 305 21.65 7.57 -13.42
N LYS A 306 21.70 6.57 -14.29
CA LYS A 306 21.59 6.74 -15.74
C LYS A 306 20.22 7.34 -16.12
N ASN A 307 20.04 7.67 -17.41
CA ASN A 307 18.75 8.19 -17.87
C ASN A 307 17.68 7.09 -17.80
N THR A 308 16.61 7.37 -17.08
CA THR A 308 15.47 6.46 -16.90
C THR A 308 14.20 6.94 -17.62
N ASP A 309 14.29 7.92 -18.51
CA ASP A 309 13.13 8.43 -19.26
C ASP A 309 12.66 7.46 -20.33
N ARG A 310 13.59 6.67 -20.88
CA ARG A 310 13.32 5.61 -21.84
C ARG A 310 13.98 4.31 -21.39
N ILE A 311 13.22 3.24 -21.38
CA ILE A 311 13.67 1.87 -21.07
C ILE A 311 13.20 0.89 -22.16
N ALA A 312 13.83 -0.26 -22.24
CA ALA A 312 13.30 -1.38 -23.00
C ALA A 312 12.77 -2.48 -22.08
N VAL A 313 11.72 -3.18 -22.52
CA VAL A 313 11.17 -4.36 -21.84
C VAL A 313 11.13 -5.51 -22.84
N LEU A 314 11.80 -6.63 -22.51
CA LEU A 314 11.79 -7.88 -23.29
C LEU A 314 10.74 -8.83 -22.76
N GLY A 315 9.86 -9.30 -23.64
CA GLY A 315 8.70 -10.12 -23.32
C GLY A 315 7.45 -9.28 -23.09
N ALA A 316 6.43 -9.47 -23.93
CA ALA A 316 5.13 -8.82 -23.83
C ALA A 316 4.08 -9.69 -23.11
N GLY A 317 4.53 -10.72 -22.41
CA GLY A 317 3.69 -11.58 -21.59
C GLY A 317 3.10 -10.86 -20.38
N PHE A 318 2.52 -11.63 -19.46
CA PHE A 318 1.82 -11.09 -18.29
C PHE A 318 2.71 -10.16 -17.42
N MET A 319 3.98 -10.56 -17.19
CA MET A 319 4.91 -9.75 -16.38
C MET A 319 5.43 -8.54 -17.14
N GLY A 320 5.97 -8.73 -18.35
CA GLY A 320 6.52 -7.61 -19.13
C GLY A 320 5.46 -6.59 -19.54
N GLY A 321 4.26 -7.03 -19.89
CA GLY A 321 3.11 -6.13 -20.11
C GLY A 321 2.73 -5.35 -18.85
N GLY A 322 2.82 -5.97 -17.68
CA GLY A 322 2.60 -5.29 -16.39
C GLY A 322 3.70 -4.29 -16.03
N ILE A 323 4.97 -4.60 -16.31
CA ILE A 323 6.11 -3.69 -16.15
C ILE A 323 5.96 -2.49 -17.09
N THR A 324 5.59 -2.73 -18.35
CA THR A 324 5.29 -1.67 -19.33
C THR A 324 4.16 -0.78 -18.80
N ASP A 325 3.05 -1.36 -18.31
CA ASP A 325 1.90 -0.59 -17.78
C ASP A 325 2.31 0.36 -16.67
N VAL A 326 3.06 -0.10 -15.67
CA VAL A 326 3.48 0.77 -14.56
C VAL A 326 4.47 1.84 -15.02
N SER A 327 5.34 1.54 -15.99
CA SER A 327 6.32 2.48 -16.52
C SER A 327 5.66 3.62 -17.28
N VAL A 328 4.78 3.32 -18.26
CA VAL A 328 4.13 4.35 -19.10
C VAL A 328 3.13 5.19 -18.30
N ASN A 329 2.43 4.59 -17.34
CA ASN A 329 1.54 5.33 -16.43
C ASN A 329 2.28 6.33 -15.52
N ASN A 330 3.59 6.14 -15.33
CA ASN A 330 4.46 7.04 -14.56
C ASN A 330 5.40 7.89 -15.43
N GLY A 331 5.09 8.01 -16.71
CA GLY A 331 5.72 8.99 -17.60
C GLY A 331 7.02 8.53 -18.26
N MET A 332 7.33 7.22 -18.23
CA MET A 332 8.49 6.64 -18.90
C MET A 332 8.09 6.18 -20.31
N ASP A 333 8.96 6.36 -21.29
CA ASP A 333 8.81 5.77 -22.62
C ASP A 333 9.36 4.34 -22.62
N VAL A 334 8.65 3.40 -23.22
CA VAL A 334 8.99 1.98 -23.20
C VAL A 334 9.05 1.41 -24.61
N ILE A 335 10.17 0.81 -24.99
CA ILE A 335 10.25 -0.10 -26.13
C ILE A 335 9.86 -1.50 -25.63
N LEU A 336 8.67 -1.97 -26.02
CA LEU A 336 8.19 -3.31 -25.67
C LEU A 336 8.50 -4.27 -26.81
N LYS A 337 9.48 -5.15 -26.61
CA LYS A 337 9.87 -6.16 -27.62
C LYS A 337 9.36 -7.54 -27.24
N ASP A 338 8.77 -8.23 -28.19
CA ASP A 338 8.44 -9.64 -28.13
C ASP A 338 8.69 -10.29 -29.49
N LEU A 339 8.70 -11.63 -29.54
CA LEU A 339 8.77 -12.38 -30.80
C LEU A 339 7.40 -12.38 -31.52
N SER A 340 6.31 -12.13 -30.81
CA SER A 340 4.93 -12.18 -31.29
C SER A 340 4.28 -10.80 -31.28
N GLU A 341 3.84 -10.33 -32.42
CA GLU A 341 3.00 -9.13 -32.59
C GLU A 341 1.69 -9.27 -31.76
N ASP A 342 1.07 -10.44 -31.72
CA ASP A 342 -0.17 -10.69 -30.99
C ASP A 342 0.02 -10.47 -29.48
N MET A 343 1.15 -10.90 -28.92
CA MET A 343 1.49 -10.67 -27.52
C MET A 343 1.65 -9.18 -27.21
N ILE A 344 2.32 -8.43 -28.11
CA ILE A 344 2.47 -6.99 -28.01
C ILE A 344 1.10 -6.29 -28.02
N GLN A 345 0.23 -6.63 -28.99
CA GLN A 345 -1.11 -6.07 -29.10
C GLN A 345 -1.98 -6.40 -27.89
N SER A 346 -1.91 -7.65 -27.39
CA SER A 346 -2.60 -8.08 -26.19
C SER A 346 -2.19 -7.24 -24.98
N SER A 347 -0.88 -7.03 -24.79
CA SER A 347 -0.32 -6.20 -23.72
C SER A 347 -0.80 -4.74 -23.82
N LYS A 348 -0.70 -4.11 -24.98
CA LYS A 348 -1.19 -2.71 -25.21
C LYS A 348 -2.70 -2.62 -24.98
N SER A 349 -3.47 -3.61 -25.37
CA SER A 349 -4.91 -3.68 -25.13
C SER A 349 -5.25 -3.76 -23.64
N ALA A 350 -4.45 -4.51 -22.85
CA ALA A 350 -4.61 -4.60 -21.42
C ALA A 350 -4.34 -3.25 -20.73
N ILE A 351 -3.29 -2.53 -21.13
CA ILE A 351 -2.99 -1.18 -20.66
C ILE A 351 -4.17 -0.23 -20.96
N TRP A 352 -4.65 -0.21 -22.21
CA TRP A 352 -5.78 0.62 -22.60
C TRP A 352 -7.06 0.31 -21.81
N LYS A 353 -7.34 -0.97 -21.57
CA LYS A 353 -8.46 -1.41 -20.72
C LYS A 353 -8.37 -0.87 -19.29
N GLY A 354 -7.15 -0.80 -18.74
CA GLY A 354 -6.87 -0.16 -17.46
C GLY A 354 -7.20 1.32 -17.45
N LEU A 355 -6.73 2.04 -18.48
CA LEU A 355 -6.96 3.48 -18.64
C LEU A 355 -8.45 3.83 -18.89
N LYS A 356 -9.18 3.03 -19.67
CA LYS A 356 -10.64 3.18 -19.84
C LYS A 356 -11.41 3.18 -18.51
N ARG A 357 -10.98 2.40 -17.53
CA ARG A 357 -11.60 2.40 -16.18
C ARG A 357 -11.34 3.71 -15.44
N LYS A 358 -10.14 4.31 -15.58
CA LYS A 358 -9.80 5.62 -15.00
C LYS A 358 -10.59 6.74 -15.69
N LEU A 359 -10.74 6.70 -17.01
CA LEU A 359 -11.59 7.61 -17.79
C LEU A 359 -13.05 7.59 -17.33
N LYS A 360 -13.64 6.39 -17.23
CA LYS A 360 -15.02 6.20 -16.71
C LYS A 360 -15.24 6.79 -15.32
N ARG A 361 -14.19 6.79 -14.49
CA ARG A 361 -14.20 7.35 -13.14
C ARG A 361 -13.83 8.84 -13.08
N LYS A 362 -13.59 9.48 -14.23
CA LYS A 362 -13.11 10.87 -14.33
C LYS A 362 -11.83 11.14 -13.54
N GLN A 363 -10.95 10.17 -13.50
CA GLN A 363 -9.63 10.22 -12.85
C GLN A 363 -8.51 10.51 -13.84
N LEU A 364 -8.83 10.60 -15.13
CA LEU A 364 -7.91 10.82 -16.24
C LEU A 364 -8.69 11.49 -17.37
N LYS A 365 -8.04 12.38 -18.14
CA LYS A 365 -8.59 12.96 -19.37
C LYS A 365 -8.26 12.05 -20.57
N GLU A 366 -9.04 12.13 -21.63
CA GLU A 366 -8.84 11.26 -22.81
C GLU A 366 -7.50 11.53 -23.50
N THR A 367 -7.09 12.79 -23.60
CA THR A 367 -5.78 13.18 -24.13
C THR A 367 -4.65 12.55 -23.33
N GLU A 368 -4.70 12.61 -21.98
CA GLU A 368 -3.70 11.99 -21.12
C GLU A 368 -3.65 10.46 -21.32
N ALA A 369 -4.80 9.80 -21.44
CA ALA A 369 -4.86 8.37 -21.69
C ALA A 369 -4.22 7.96 -23.02
N LYS A 370 -4.47 8.74 -24.09
CA LYS A 370 -3.84 8.51 -25.40
C LYS A 370 -2.32 8.69 -25.32
N THR A 371 -1.84 9.76 -24.69
CA THR A 371 -0.41 9.99 -24.48
C THR A 371 0.26 8.84 -23.70
N ILE A 372 -0.39 8.31 -22.64
CA ILE A 372 0.15 7.19 -21.86
C ILE A 372 0.34 5.94 -22.75
N VAL A 373 -0.65 5.60 -23.58
CA VAL A 373 -0.52 4.41 -24.45
C VAL A 373 0.54 4.59 -25.53
N GLN A 374 0.68 5.80 -26.07
CA GLN A 374 1.68 6.12 -27.09
C GLN A 374 3.13 6.00 -26.58
N ARG A 375 3.34 6.11 -25.25
CA ARG A 375 4.66 5.85 -24.63
C ARG A 375 5.11 4.38 -24.74
N ALA A 376 4.22 3.43 -25.01
CA ALA A 376 4.56 2.03 -25.26
C ALA A 376 4.71 1.80 -26.77
N VAL A 377 5.94 1.75 -27.25
CA VAL A 377 6.27 1.39 -28.63
C VAL A 377 6.49 -0.13 -28.66
N GLY A 378 5.62 -0.85 -29.37
CA GLY A 378 5.74 -2.30 -29.54
C GLY A 378 6.48 -2.65 -30.83
N GLN A 379 7.38 -3.64 -30.77
CA GLN A 379 8.16 -4.09 -31.95
C GLN A 379 8.70 -5.51 -31.78
N THR A 380 9.03 -6.18 -32.88
CA THR A 380 9.60 -7.54 -32.88
C THR A 380 11.11 -7.55 -33.08
N ASP A 381 11.72 -6.43 -33.46
CA ASP A 381 13.15 -6.24 -33.68
C ASP A 381 13.81 -5.42 -32.53
N PHE A 382 15.09 -5.15 -32.63
CA PHE A 382 15.87 -4.35 -31.68
C PHE A 382 16.08 -2.89 -32.09
N LYS A 383 15.26 -2.35 -33.00
CA LYS A 383 15.39 -0.97 -33.44
C LYS A 383 15.27 0.01 -32.25
N GLY A 384 16.25 0.89 -32.11
CA GLY A 384 16.28 1.93 -31.06
C GLY A 384 16.83 1.45 -29.69
N PHE A 385 17.29 0.20 -29.57
CA PHE A 385 17.90 -0.30 -28.34
C PHE A 385 19.24 0.38 -28.00
N GLN A 386 20.01 0.86 -29.00
CA GLN A 386 21.22 1.63 -28.77
C GLN A 386 20.98 2.96 -28.03
N GLY A 387 19.72 3.40 -27.93
CA GLY A 387 19.33 4.63 -27.23
C GLY A 387 18.68 4.41 -25.85
N VAL A 388 18.81 3.21 -25.24
CA VAL A 388 18.29 2.92 -23.90
C VAL A 388 19.40 2.48 -22.97
N ASP A 389 19.38 3.05 -21.76
CA ASP A 389 20.35 2.69 -20.72
C ASP A 389 19.98 1.43 -19.94
N VAL A 390 18.69 1.02 -19.95
CA VAL A 390 18.21 -0.11 -19.16
C VAL A 390 17.27 -0.99 -19.98
N VAL A 391 17.56 -2.29 -20.01
CA VAL A 391 16.72 -3.34 -20.58
C VAL A 391 16.21 -4.23 -19.46
N ILE A 392 14.88 -4.23 -19.22
CA ILE A 392 14.24 -5.12 -18.26
C ILE A 392 13.75 -6.37 -18.97
N GLU A 393 14.30 -7.51 -18.59
CA GLU A 393 13.99 -8.81 -19.19
C GLU A 393 12.89 -9.53 -18.38
N ALA A 394 11.83 -9.97 -19.07
CA ALA A 394 10.70 -10.72 -18.52
C ALA A 394 10.23 -11.83 -19.49
N ILE A 395 11.21 -12.58 -20.06
CA ILE A 395 11.00 -13.71 -20.95
C ILE A 395 10.86 -15.03 -20.17
N VAL A 396 10.97 -16.18 -20.86
CA VAL A 396 10.90 -17.52 -20.23
C VAL A 396 11.99 -17.73 -19.18
N GLU A 397 11.67 -18.48 -18.11
CA GLU A 397 12.57 -18.74 -16.98
C GLU A 397 13.54 -19.88 -17.32
N ASN A 398 14.53 -19.57 -18.15
CA ASN A 398 15.58 -20.51 -18.59
C ASN A 398 16.94 -19.78 -18.66
N MET A 399 17.95 -20.31 -17.97
CA MET A 399 19.26 -19.68 -17.83
C MET A 399 19.96 -19.51 -19.19
N GLU A 400 20.00 -20.55 -20.00
CA GLU A 400 20.69 -20.53 -21.31
C GLU A 400 20.08 -19.49 -22.26
N ILE A 401 18.74 -19.40 -22.27
CA ILE A 401 18.03 -18.41 -23.08
C ILE A 401 18.36 -17.00 -22.61
N LYS A 402 18.35 -16.75 -21.28
CA LYS A 402 18.68 -15.43 -20.73
C LYS A 402 20.13 -15.05 -21.01
N GLN A 403 21.07 -15.97 -20.87
CA GLN A 403 22.48 -15.76 -21.22
C GLN A 403 22.69 -15.48 -22.72
N LYS A 404 21.94 -16.15 -23.59
CA LYS A 404 21.96 -15.86 -25.03
C LYS A 404 21.43 -14.48 -25.34
N VAL A 405 20.35 -14.07 -24.68
CA VAL A 405 19.76 -12.74 -24.84
C VAL A 405 20.71 -11.63 -24.36
N ILE A 406 21.47 -11.84 -23.29
CA ILE A 406 22.50 -10.88 -22.86
C ILE A 406 23.52 -10.66 -23.99
N LYS A 407 24.05 -11.74 -24.58
CA LYS A 407 25.01 -11.64 -25.70
C LYS A 407 24.40 -10.97 -26.94
N GLU A 408 23.12 -11.22 -27.25
CA GLU A 408 22.43 -10.57 -28.35
C GLU A 408 22.27 -9.05 -28.09
N LEU A 409 21.88 -8.66 -26.86
CA LEU A 409 21.76 -7.25 -26.48
C LEU A 409 23.08 -6.48 -26.56
N GLU A 410 24.19 -7.12 -26.23
CA GLU A 410 25.54 -6.54 -26.37
C GLU A 410 25.94 -6.18 -27.80
N THR A 411 25.22 -6.70 -28.81
CA THR A 411 25.43 -6.37 -30.22
C THR A 411 24.59 -5.18 -30.71
N VAL A 412 23.52 -4.84 -29.98
CA VAL A 412 22.51 -3.85 -30.40
C VAL A 412 22.35 -2.68 -29.44
N CYS A 413 22.74 -2.82 -28.20
CA CYS A 413 22.77 -1.76 -27.20
C CYS A 413 24.13 -1.05 -27.19
N HIS A 414 24.22 0.10 -26.53
CA HIS A 414 25.49 0.72 -26.23
C HIS A 414 26.24 -0.06 -25.14
N GLU A 415 27.54 0.14 -25.03
CA GLU A 415 28.44 -0.67 -24.19
C GLU A 415 28.07 -0.67 -22.69
N ASP A 416 27.50 0.44 -22.18
CA ASP A 416 27.22 0.63 -20.75
C ASP A 416 25.75 0.39 -20.38
N PHE A 417 24.97 -0.32 -21.20
CA PHE A 417 23.60 -0.63 -20.87
C PHE A 417 23.51 -1.55 -19.64
N ILE A 418 22.42 -1.43 -18.90
CA ILE A 418 22.11 -2.28 -17.73
C ILE A 418 21.12 -3.37 -18.16
N PHE A 419 21.48 -4.63 -17.90
CA PHE A 419 20.60 -5.78 -18.02
C PHE A 419 19.91 -6.07 -16.67
N ALA A 420 18.60 -5.87 -16.59
CA ALA A 420 17.80 -6.10 -15.39
C ALA A 420 16.85 -7.27 -15.59
N SER A 421 17.10 -8.43 -14.94
CA SER A 421 16.25 -9.59 -15.08
C SER A 421 15.10 -9.61 -14.07
N ASN A 422 13.88 -9.96 -14.53
CA ASN A 422 12.71 -10.22 -13.67
C ASN A 422 12.64 -11.69 -13.24
N THR A 423 13.75 -12.43 -13.23
CA THR A 423 13.77 -13.80 -12.74
C THR A 423 13.25 -13.90 -11.30
N SER A 424 12.60 -15.00 -10.97
CA SER A 424 12.11 -15.29 -9.61
C SER A 424 13.00 -16.27 -8.83
N SER A 425 13.92 -16.98 -9.52
CA SER A 425 14.66 -18.09 -8.91
C SER A 425 16.05 -18.36 -9.50
N LEU A 426 16.33 -17.87 -10.71
CA LEU A 426 17.63 -18.11 -11.35
C LEU A 426 18.72 -17.23 -10.72
N PRO A 427 19.88 -17.82 -10.38
CA PRO A 427 20.99 -17.05 -9.78
C PRO A 427 21.50 -15.97 -10.76
N LEU A 428 21.50 -14.72 -10.31
CA LEU A 428 22.02 -13.61 -11.11
C LEU A 428 23.54 -13.68 -11.27
N THR A 429 24.21 -14.19 -10.28
CA THR A 429 25.68 -14.43 -10.33
C THR A 429 26.05 -15.35 -11.50
N GLU A 430 25.26 -16.41 -11.75
CA GLU A 430 25.48 -17.29 -12.92
C GLU A 430 25.08 -16.61 -14.24
N MET A 431 24.02 -15.80 -14.18
CA MET A 431 23.54 -15.06 -15.35
C MET A 431 24.56 -13.98 -15.79
N SER A 432 25.17 -13.29 -14.83
CA SER A 432 26.15 -12.22 -15.08
C SER A 432 27.45 -12.71 -15.74
N LYS A 433 27.80 -13.99 -15.62
CA LYS A 433 28.96 -14.60 -16.30
C LYS A 433 28.87 -14.53 -17.83
N ALA A 434 27.69 -14.36 -18.38
CA ALA A 434 27.48 -14.21 -19.83
C ALA A 434 27.72 -12.78 -20.32
N ALA A 435 27.76 -11.80 -19.42
CA ALA A 435 27.89 -10.38 -19.76
C ALA A 435 29.38 -9.97 -19.83
N LYS A 436 29.71 -9.05 -20.77
CA LYS A 436 31.02 -8.41 -20.82
C LYS A 436 31.27 -7.49 -19.61
N LYS A 437 30.18 -6.87 -19.09
CA LYS A 437 30.19 -6.02 -17.91
C LYS A 437 29.26 -6.61 -16.84
N PRO A 438 29.73 -7.59 -16.05
CA PRO A 438 28.93 -8.23 -15.00
C PRO A 438 28.39 -7.22 -13.96
N GLU A 439 29.06 -6.08 -13.76
CA GLU A 439 28.66 -4.99 -12.89
C GLU A 439 27.38 -4.27 -13.35
N ASN A 440 26.95 -4.45 -14.60
CA ASN A 440 25.73 -3.92 -15.17
C ASN A 440 24.58 -4.95 -15.19
N VAL A 441 24.78 -6.14 -14.58
CA VAL A 441 23.72 -7.14 -14.42
C VAL A 441 23.09 -7.06 -13.05
N ILE A 442 21.76 -7.04 -12.99
CA ILE A 442 20.99 -6.86 -11.76
C ILE A 442 19.64 -7.57 -11.86
N GLY A 443 19.02 -7.90 -10.73
CA GLY A 443 17.65 -8.37 -10.68
C GLY A 443 16.66 -7.23 -10.37
N MET A 444 15.54 -7.24 -11.06
CA MET A 444 14.36 -6.42 -10.75
C MET A 444 13.14 -7.34 -10.66
N HIS A 445 12.97 -7.99 -9.51
CA HIS A 445 11.92 -8.98 -9.29
C HIS A 445 10.60 -8.30 -8.93
N TYR A 446 9.69 -8.26 -9.90
CA TYR A 446 8.33 -7.74 -9.75
C TYR A 446 7.37 -8.85 -9.32
N PHE A 447 6.35 -8.47 -8.55
CA PHE A 447 5.30 -9.38 -8.07
C PHE A 447 4.02 -9.26 -8.90
N SER A 448 3.36 -10.38 -9.11
CA SER A 448 2.14 -10.49 -9.91
C SER A 448 0.87 -10.18 -9.09
N PRO A 449 -0.07 -9.39 -9.61
CA PRO A 449 -0.04 -8.58 -10.84
C PRO A 449 0.75 -7.28 -10.68
N VAL A 450 1.71 -7.01 -11.55
CA VAL A 450 2.65 -5.88 -11.42
C VAL A 450 1.99 -4.54 -11.10
N PRO A 451 0.87 -4.12 -11.75
CA PRO A 451 0.24 -2.84 -11.43
C PRO A 451 -0.40 -2.74 -10.05
N LYS A 452 -0.53 -3.85 -9.32
CA LYS A 452 -1.20 -3.87 -8.00
C LYS A 452 -0.23 -4.14 -6.85
N MET A 453 0.82 -4.87 -7.11
CA MET A 453 1.80 -5.23 -6.09
C MET A 453 2.77 -4.07 -5.87
N PRO A 454 2.86 -3.56 -4.64
CA PRO A 454 3.66 -2.36 -4.36
C PRO A 454 5.16 -2.64 -4.26
N LEU A 455 5.58 -3.88 -4.02
CA LEU A 455 6.97 -4.27 -3.82
C LEU A 455 7.73 -4.42 -5.13
N LEU A 456 9.02 -4.07 -5.09
CA LEU A 456 10.05 -4.46 -6.04
C LEU A 456 11.28 -4.91 -5.24
N GLU A 457 11.70 -6.16 -5.41
CA GLU A 457 13.02 -6.60 -4.95
C GLU A 457 14.06 -6.24 -5.99
N ILE A 458 15.09 -5.54 -5.59
CA ILE A 458 16.29 -5.28 -6.39
C ILE A 458 17.37 -6.23 -5.89
N ILE A 459 17.81 -7.13 -6.74
CA ILE A 459 18.75 -8.17 -6.38
C ILE A 459 20.12 -7.83 -6.94
N LYS A 460 21.10 -7.71 -6.06
CA LYS A 460 22.48 -7.43 -6.43
C LYS A 460 23.36 -8.68 -6.29
N THR A 461 24.36 -8.77 -7.15
CA THR A 461 25.52 -9.65 -6.99
C THR A 461 26.67 -8.89 -6.31
N ASP A 462 27.75 -9.57 -5.95
CA ASP A 462 28.95 -8.93 -5.41
C ASP A 462 29.64 -8.01 -6.43
N GLN A 463 29.36 -8.18 -7.71
CA GLN A 463 29.92 -7.38 -8.81
C GLN A 463 29.09 -6.17 -9.18
N THR A 464 27.79 -6.17 -8.84
CA THR A 464 26.84 -5.12 -9.25
C THR A 464 27.31 -3.73 -8.78
N SER A 465 27.49 -2.79 -9.73
CA SER A 465 27.96 -1.44 -9.45
C SER A 465 26.93 -0.58 -8.70
N GLU A 466 27.41 0.43 -7.96
CA GLU A 466 26.53 1.39 -7.29
C GLU A 466 25.69 2.20 -8.29
N GLU A 467 26.19 2.51 -9.47
CA GLU A 467 25.45 3.19 -10.54
C GLU A 467 24.29 2.33 -11.05
N THR A 468 24.51 1.03 -11.24
CA THR A 468 23.49 0.05 -11.62
C THR A 468 22.40 -0.02 -10.56
N LEU A 469 22.78 -0.11 -9.28
CA LEU A 469 21.85 -0.10 -8.15
C LEU A 469 21.03 1.21 -8.10
N ALA A 470 21.71 2.36 -8.19
CA ALA A 470 21.06 3.67 -8.16
C ALA A 470 20.06 3.83 -9.31
N THR A 471 20.41 3.35 -10.51
CA THR A 471 19.57 3.44 -11.71
C THR A 471 18.31 2.58 -11.58
N CYS A 472 18.46 1.31 -11.20
CA CYS A 472 17.31 0.40 -11.05
C CYS A 472 16.42 0.77 -9.86
N TYR A 473 16.99 1.31 -8.78
CA TYR A 473 16.22 1.87 -7.67
C TYR A 473 15.38 3.08 -8.13
N GLU A 474 15.96 3.98 -8.95
CA GLU A 474 15.26 5.14 -9.48
C GLU A 474 14.10 4.72 -10.41
N ILE A 475 14.28 3.70 -11.25
CA ILE A 475 13.21 3.14 -12.08
C ILE A 475 12.07 2.62 -11.20
N GLY A 476 12.37 1.78 -10.21
CA GLY A 476 11.35 1.23 -9.30
C GLY A 476 10.58 2.33 -8.56
N LYS A 477 11.29 3.34 -8.05
CA LYS A 477 10.70 4.52 -7.41
C LYS A 477 9.80 5.30 -8.37
N ARG A 478 10.24 5.57 -9.59
CA ARG A 478 9.42 6.24 -10.63
C ARG A 478 8.17 5.44 -10.99
N GLN A 479 8.26 4.12 -11.03
CA GLN A 479 7.12 3.22 -11.24
C GLN A 479 6.15 3.18 -10.06
N GLY A 480 6.45 3.89 -8.94
CA GLY A 480 5.64 3.92 -7.73
C GLY A 480 5.78 2.67 -6.87
N LYS A 481 6.87 1.93 -7.03
CA LYS A 481 7.20 0.76 -6.21
C LYS A 481 7.88 1.17 -4.90
N THR A 482 7.75 0.32 -3.89
CA THR A 482 8.58 0.33 -2.70
C THR A 482 9.71 -0.65 -2.92
N CYS A 483 10.94 -0.15 -3.04
CA CYS A 483 12.10 -0.98 -3.35
C CYS A 483 12.78 -1.46 -2.08
N ILE A 484 13.11 -2.75 -2.02
CA ILE A 484 14.09 -3.31 -1.09
C ILE A 484 15.26 -3.85 -1.89
N VAL A 485 16.45 -3.86 -1.30
CA VAL A 485 17.66 -4.39 -1.95
C VAL A 485 18.11 -5.62 -1.19
N VAL A 486 18.30 -6.71 -1.91
CA VAL A 486 18.70 -8.01 -1.36
C VAL A 486 19.87 -8.60 -2.13
N ASN A 487 20.64 -9.47 -1.51
CA ASN A 487 21.71 -10.20 -2.17
C ASN A 487 21.18 -11.41 -2.96
N ASP A 488 21.92 -11.79 -4.00
CA ASP A 488 21.58 -12.90 -4.89
C ASP A 488 21.71 -14.25 -4.17
N MET A 489 20.57 -14.88 -3.92
CA MET A 489 20.44 -16.23 -3.34
C MET A 489 19.14 -16.89 -3.84
N PRO A 490 19.02 -18.23 -3.85
CA PRO A 490 17.80 -18.91 -4.28
C PRO A 490 16.54 -18.39 -3.59
N GLY A 491 15.56 -17.90 -4.38
CA GLY A 491 14.30 -17.37 -3.90
C GLY A 491 14.38 -15.96 -3.30
N PHE A 492 15.54 -15.33 -3.33
CA PHE A 492 15.80 -13.98 -2.79
C PHE A 492 15.30 -13.86 -1.36
N TYR A 493 14.49 -12.87 -1.03
CA TYR A 493 13.90 -12.77 0.31
C TYR A 493 12.44 -13.26 0.35
N VAL A 494 11.60 -12.71 -0.52
CA VAL A 494 10.14 -12.94 -0.43
C VAL A 494 9.76 -14.40 -0.68
N ASN A 495 10.27 -15.01 -1.75
CA ASN A 495 10.00 -16.41 -2.04
C ASN A 495 10.65 -17.32 -0.99
N ARG A 496 11.80 -16.93 -0.46
CA ARG A 496 12.51 -17.70 0.55
C ARG A 496 11.71 -17.82 1.85
N ILE A 497 11.16 -16.72 2.37
CA ILE A 497 10.33 -16.77 3.58
C ILE A 497 8.97 -17.43 3.34
N LEU A 498 8.47 -17.37 2.11
CA LEU A 498 7.18 -17.94 1.73
C LEU A 498 7.23 -19.47 1.63
N CYS A 499 8.33 -20.03 1.12
CA CYS A 499 8.44 -21.48 0.88
C CYS A 499 8.26 -22.34 2.14
N PRO A 500 8.96 -22.13 3.27
CA PRO A 500 8.76 -22.94 4.48
C PRO A 500 7.35 -22.83 5.06
N TYR A 501 6.73 -21.64 4.97
CA TYR A 501 5.35 -21.41 5.35
C TYR A 501 4.36 -22.26 4.52
N LEU A 502 4.55 -22.33 3.20
CA LEU A 502 3.72 -23.14 2.31
C LEU A 502 3.95 -24.63 2.52
N ILE A 503 5.21 -25.05 2.65
CA ILE A 503 5.59 -26.45 2.87
C ILE A 503 5.00 -26.97 4.17
N GLU A 504 5.03 -26.20 5.25
CA GLU A 504 4.42 -26.62 6.53
C GLU A 504 2.90 -26.80 6.39
N GLY A 505 2.23 -25.94 5.59
CA GLY A 505 0.83 -26.16 5.24
C GLY A 505 0.58 -27.47 4.49
N LEU A 506 1.46 -27.85 3.57
CA LEU A 506 1.36 -29.11 2.83
C LEU A 506 1.64 -30.33 3.74
N LEU A 507 2.61 -30.24 4.66
CA LEU A 507 2.91 -31.30 5.62
C LEU A 507 1.72 -31.52 6.58
N MET A 508 1.03 -30.48 6.99
CA MET A 508 -0.20 -30.62 7.79
C MET A 508 -1.32 -31.35 7.02
N ILE A 509 -1.40 -31.21 5.68
CA ILE A 509 -2.34 -32.03 4.87
C ILE A 509 -1.94 -33.50 4.95
N GLU A 510 -0.65 -33.84 4.86
CA GLU A 510 -0.17 -35.23 5.04
C GLU A 510 -0.50 -35.79 6.43
N GLU A 511 -0.54 -34.96 7.45
CA GLU A 511 -0.95 -35.32 8.80
C GLU A 511 -2.49 -35.49 8.94
N GLY A 512 -3.26 -35.19 7.90
CA GLY A 512 -4.73 -35.31 7.88
C GLY A 512 -5.49 -34.04 8.24
N VAL A 513 -4.81 -32.88 8.37
CA VAL A 513 -5.49 -31.60 8.60
C VAL A 513 -6.21 -31.17 7.33
N ARG A 514 -7.47 -30.73 7.46
CA ARG A 514 -8.26 -30.33 6.30
C ARG A 514 -7.74 -29.03 5.69
N ILE A 515 -7.75 -28.96 4.36
CA ILE A 515 -7.30 -27.80 3.57
C ILE A 515 -7.98 -26.50 4.01
N GLU A 516 -9.31 -26.56 4.24
CA GLU A 516 -10.08 -25.39 4.66
C GLU A 516 -9.79 -24.94 6.11
N ASP A 517 -9.35 -25.82 6.99
CA ASP A 517 -8.98 -25.47 8.37
C ASP A 517 -7.63 -24.72 8.37
N ILE A 518 -6.67 -25.17 7.55
CA ILE A 518 -5.37 -24.49 7.37
C ILE A 518 -5.59 -23.08 6.81
N ASP A 519 -6.31 -22.96 5.68
CA ASP A 519 -6.59 -21.65 5.08
C ASP A 519 -7.44 -20.75 6.01
N GLY A 520 -8.40 -21.35 6.73
CA GLY A 520 -9.26 -20.65 7.67
C GLY A 520 -8.50 -20.07 8.86
N ALA A 521 -7.55 -20.78 9.42
CA ALA A 521 -6.69 -20.32 10.50
C ALA A 521 -5.92 -19.06 10.09
N LEU A 522 -5.15 -19.15 9.00
CA LEU A 522 -4.28 -18.06 8.56
C LEU A 522 -5.06 -16.81 8.07
N THR A 523 -6.16 -17.02 7.36
CA THR A 523 -7.01 -15.88 6.94
C THR A 523 -7.72 -15.22 8.13
N SER A 524 -7.97 -15.96 9.21
CA SER A 524 -8.55 -15.39 10.44
C SER A 524 -7.52 -14.63 11.26
N LEU A 525 -6.25 -15.05 11.23
CA LEU A 525 -5.12 -14.31 11.83
C LEU A 525 -4.91 -12.96 11.10
N GLY A 526 -5.28 -12.88 9.82
CA GLY A 526 -5.21 -11.63 9.04
C GLY A 526 -4.44 -11.76 7.73
N MET A 527 -3.94 -12.94 7.36
CA MET A 527 -3.37 -13.16 6.04
C MET A 527 -4.45 -12.93 4.97
N PRO A 528 -4.13 -12.25 3.86
CA PRO A 528 -5.12 -11.92 2.81
C PRO A 528 -5.67 -13.17 2.12
N ILE A 529 -4.88 -14.23 2.10
CA ILE A 529 -5.17 -15.52 1.48
C ILE A 529 -4.50 -16.63 2.30
N GLY A 530 -5.14 -17.79 2.42
CA GLY A 530 -4.54 -18.94 3.09
C GLY A 530 -3.47 -19.61 2.22
N PRO A 531 -2.52 -20.36 2.82
CA PRO A 531 -1.38 -20.93 2.12
C PRO A 531 -1.79 -21.87 0.97
N ILE A 532 -2.82 -22.67 1.20
CA ILE A 532 -3.25 -23.67 0.21
C ILE A 532 -4.01 -23.01 -0.95
N THR A 533 -4.85 -22.00 -0.65
CA THR A 533 -5.46 -21.20 -1.72
C THR A 533 -4.41 -20.40 -2.50
N LEU A 534 -3.33 -19.96 -1.87
CA LEU A 534 -2.24 -19.25 -2.55
C LEU A 534 -1.56 -20.14 -3.59
N LEU A 535 -1.31 -21.41 -3.28
CA LEU A 535 -0.75 -22.37 -4.24
C LEU A 535 -1.63 -22.55 -5.48
N ASP A 536 -2.96 -22.58 -5.32
CA ASP A 536 -3.91 -22.61 -6.45
C ASP A 536 -3.92 -21.32 -7.28
N GLU A 537 -3.78 -20.16 -6.62
CA GLU A 537 -3.77 -18.84 -7.29
C GLU A 537 -2.49 -18.59 -8.08
N VAL A 538 -1.33 -18.99 -7.53
CA VAL A 538 -0.01 -18.91 -8.21
C VAL A 538 0.05 -19.95 -9.35
N GLY A 539 -0.48 -21.10 -9.11
CA GLY A 539 -0.49 -22.26 -10.02
C GLY A 539 0.38 -23.41 -9.49
N ILE A 540 -0.19 -24.61 -9.52
CA ILE A 540 0.46 -25.83 -9.02
C ILE A 540 1.72 -26.17 -9.84
N ASP A 541 1.75 -25.82 -11.14
CA ASP A 541 2.94 -25.94 -11.99
C ASP A 541 4.12 -25.11 -11.48
N VAL A 542 3.87 -23.86 -11.05
CA VAL A 542 4.90 -22.98 -10.48
C VAL A 542 5.42 -23.57 -9.16
N GLY A 543 4.50 -24.01 -8.29
CA GLY A 543 4.88 -24.65 -7.03
C GLY A 543 5.66 -25.95 -7.24
N ALA A 544 5.26 -26.79 -8.21
CA ALA A 544 5.97 -28.02 -8.58
C ALA A 544 7.41 -27.70 -9.07
N HIS A 545 7.56 -26.66 -9.88
CA HIS A 545 8.88 -26.22 -10.35
C HIS A 545 9.77 -25.74 -9.19
N VAL A 546 9.24 -24.94 -8.26
CA VAL A 546 9.97 -24.47 -7.07
C VAL A 546 10.40 -25.64 -6.17
N MET A 547 9.53 -26.66 -6.00
CA MET A 547 9.81 -27.87 -5.21
C MET A 547 10.80 -28.84 -5.87
N SER A 548 11.19 -28.60 -7.13
CA SER A 548 12.17 -29.39 -7.87
C SER A 548 13.43 -28.61 -8.22
N GLY A 549 13.49 -27.33 -7.92
CA GLY A 549 14.57 -26.42 -8.30
C GLY A 549 15.53 -26.05 -7.15
N ASN A 550 16.33 -25.00 -7.37
CA ASN A 550 17.36 -24.53 -6.44
C ASN A 550 16.87 -24.25 -5.02
N MET A 551 15.61 -23.79 -4.87
CA MET A 551 15.01 -23.57 -3.55
C MET A 551 14.82 -24.88 -2.78
N ALA A 552 14.38 -25.94 -3.47
CA ALA A 552 14.24 -27.26 -2.84
C ALA A 552 15.59 -27.82 -2.39
N GLU A 553 16.63 -27.67 -3.21
CA GLU A 553 18.00 -28.10 -2.83
C GLU A 553 18.52 -27.32 -1.61
N LEU A 554 18.31 -26.00 -1.57
CA LEU A 554 18.65 -25.20 -0.40
C LEU A 554 17.96 -25.72 0.87
N LEU A 555 16.66 -26.01 0.79
CA LEU A 555 15.87 -26.44 1.94
C LEU A 555 16.18 -27.89 2.36
N LYS A 556 16.49 -28.78 1.43
CA LYS A 556 16.95 -30.17 1.73
C LYS A 556 18.25 -30.20 2.53
N GLY A 557 19.14 -29.24 2.32
CA GLY A 557 20.39 -29.11 3.10
C GLY A 557 20.18 -28.74 4.56
N ARG A 558 18.95 -28.46 4.99
CA ARG A 558 18.64 -28.08 6.36
C ARG A 558 18.20 -29.25 7.22
N GLU A 559 18.67 -29.27 8.45
CA GLU A 559 18.36 -30.33 9.39
C GLU A 559 16.84 -30.46 9.63
N GLY A 560 16.31 -31.66 9.45
CA GLY A 560 14.91 -32.01 9.68
C GLY A 560 13.91 -31.42 8.66
N PHE A 561 14.38 -30.72 7.62
CA PHE A 561 13.48 -30.15 6.62
C PHE A 561 13.07 -31.20 5.58
N LYS A 562 11.77 -31.45 5.43
CA LYS A 562 11.21 -32.39 4.44
C LYS A 562 10.56 -31.60 3.30
N ILE A 563 10.94 -31.91 2.07
CA ILE A 563 10.25 -31.39 0.89
C ILE A 563 9.02 -32.26 0.61
N ASN A 564 7.88 -31.61 0.43
CA ASN A 564 6.65 -32.27 0.06
C ASN A 564 6.55 -32.38 -1.49
N TYR A 565 6.54 -33.58 -2.01
CA TYR A 565 6.48 -33.84 -3.46
C TYR A 565 5.05 -34.06 -3.98
N SER A 566 4.03 -33.70 -3.22
CA SER A 566 2.63 -33.83 -3.67
C SER A 566 2.29 -32.89 -4.82
N MET A 567 2.89 -31.69 -4.87
CA MET A 567 2.63 -30.74 -5.95
C MET A 567 3.10 -31.20 -7.35
N PRO A 568 4.31 -31.76 -7.53
CA PRO A 568 4.67 -32.40 -8.79
C PRO A 568 3.67 -33.50 -9.23
N LYS A 569 3.25 -34.37 -8.32
CA LYS A 569 2.24 -35.41 -8.58
C LYS A 569 0.88 -34.83 -8.97
N MET A 570 0.45 -33.76 -8.31
CA MET A 570 -0.79 -33.03 -8.64
C MET A 570 -0.71 -32.41 -10.03
N PHE A 571 0.44 -31.85 -10.38
CA PHE A 571 0.68 -31.24 -11.68
C PHE A 571 0.57 -32.31 -12.80
N GLU A 572 1.24 -33.44 -12.63
CA GLU A 572 1.16 -34.59 -13.57
C GLU A 572 -0.26 -35.13 -13.72
N ALA A 573 -1.07 -35.08 -12.65
CA ALA A 573 -2.49 -35.46 -12.66
C ALA A 573 -3.41 -34.38 -13.26
N GLY A 574 -2.88 -33.28 -13.81
CA GLY A 574 -3.67 -32.22 -14.45
C GLY A 574 -4.35 -31.24 -13.47
N LEU A 575 -3.99 -31.29 -12.20
CA LEU A 575 -4.49 -30.34 -11.19
C LEU A 575 -3.61 -29.07 -11.20
N HIS A 576 -3.95 -28.08 -12.04
CA HIS A 576 -3.12 -26.87 -12.21
C HIS A 576 -3.62 -25.66 -11.39
N GLY A 577 -4.54 -25.86 -10.45
CA GLY A 577 -5.09 -24.80 -9.64
C GLY A 577 -6.18 -23.99 -10.34
N ARG A 578 -6.29 -22.72 -9.98
CA ARG A 578 -7.35 -21.82 -10.46
C ARG A 578 -7.41 -21.71 -11.99
N LYS A 579 -6.29 -21.72 -12.70
CA LYS A 579 -6.24 -21.58 -14.16
C LYS A 579 -6.92 -22.74 -14.88
N ALA A 580 -6.81 -23.97 -14.34
CA ALA A 580 -7.50 -25.15 -14.83
C ALA A 580 -8.86 -25.41 -14.14
N LYS A 581 -9.31 -24.48 -13.28
CA LYS A 581 -10.54 -24.59 -12.48
C LYS A 581 -10.54 -25.71 -11.45
N LYS A 582 -9.45 -26.43 -11.28
CA LYS A 582 -9.30 -27.56 -10.35
C LYS A 582 -7.85 -27.64 -9.84
N GLY A 583 -7.68 -27.68 -8.53
CA GLY A 583 -6.41 -27.81 -7.82
C GLY A 583 -6.68 -28.37 -6.42
N PHE A 584 -6.19 -27.72 -5.37
CA PHE A 584 -6.60 -27.99 -4.00
C PHE A 584 -8.07 -27.66 -3.75
N TYR A 585 -8.59 -26.71 -4.53
CA TYR A 585 -9.99 -26.36 -4.54
C TYR A 585 -10.59 -26.49 -5.94
N ASN A 586 -11.91 -26.63 -5.97
CA ASN A 586 -12.69 -26.50 -7.19
C ASN A 586 -13.06 -25.03 -7.43
N TYR A 587 -13.16 -24.65 -8.71
CA TYR A 587 -13.51 -23.29 -9.13
C TYR A 587 -14.65 -23.29 -10.13
N ALA A 588 -15.62 -22.39 -9.97
CA ALA A 588 -16.74 -22.26 -10.89
C ALA A 588 -17.00 -20.79 -11.24
N MET A 589 -17.57 -20.57 -12.41
CA MET A 589 -18.02 -19.24 -12.83
C MET A 589 -19.25 -18.81 -12.03
N LYS A 590 -19.13 -17.74 -11.25
CA LYS A 590 -20.25 -17.11 -10.51
C LYS A 590 -20.31 -15.63 -10.85
N LYS A 591 -21.41 -15.16 -11.41
CA LYS A 591 -21.61 -13.75 -11.82
C LYS A 591 -20.46 -13.21 -12.71
N GLY A 592 -20.08 -13.97 -13.73
CA GLY A 592 -19.03 -13.59 -14.70
C GLY A 592 -17.60 -13.58 -14.14
N ARG A 593 -17.37 -14.21 -12.97
CA ARG A 593 -16.03 -14.33 -12.36
C ARG A 593 -15.77 -15.75 -11.88
N LEU A 594 -14.55 -16.21 -12.08
CA LEU A 594 -14.10 -17.49 -11.55
C LEU A 594 -13.95 -17.37 -10.03
N ARG A 595 -14.63 -18.23 -9.26
CA ARG A 595 -14.67 -18.23 -7.80
C ARG A 595 -14.31 -19.59 -7.24
N LYS A 596 -13.54 -19.59 -6.16
CA LYS A 596 -13.32 -20.76 -5.30
C LYS A 596 -14.66 -21.28 -4.77
N THR A 597 -14.88 -22.59 -4.78
CA THR A 597 -16.11 -23.26 -4.30
C THR A 597 -15.84 -24.18 -3.12
N SER A 598 -15.57 -25.44 -3.35
CA SER A 598 -15.32 -26.46 -2.33
C SER A 598 -13.89 -26.95 -2.36
N PRO A 599 -13.34 -27.50 -1.27
CA PRO A 599 -12.13 -28.31 -1.31
C PRO A 599 -12.26 -29.43 -2.35
N ASN A 600 -11.18 -29.73 -3.04
CA ASN A 600 -11.13 -30.84 -3.99
C ASN A 600 -10.69 -32.10 -3.25
N GLN A 601 -11.61 -33.07 -3.12
CA GLN A 601 -11.31 -34.32 -2.43
C GLN A 601 -10.23 -35.15 -3.14
N ASP A 602 -10.13 -35.06 -4.47
CA ASP A 602 -9.11 -35.79 -5.25
C ASP A 602 -7.69 -35.28 -4.91
N ALA A 603 -7.53 -34.08 -4.35
CA ALA A 603 -6.23 -33.58 -3.97
C ALA A 603 -5.58 -34.45 -2.87
N TYR A 604 -6.36 -34.99 -1.94
CA TYR A 604 -5.85 -35.77 -0.80
C TYR A 604 -5.16 -37.09 -1.21
N GLN A 605 -5.50 -37.66 -2.38
CA GLN A 605 -4.84 -38.89 -2.86
C GLN A 605 -3.33 -38.68 -3.08
N HIS A 606 -2.92 -37.46 -3.44
CA HIS A 606 -1.51 -37.12 -3.66
C HIS A 606 -0.74 -36.94 -2.33
N PHE A 607 -1.46 -36.95 -1.19
CA PHE A 607 -0.93 -36.89 0.16
C PHE A 607 -1.09 -38.25 0.89
N GLY A 608 -1.41 -39.34 0.17
CA GLY A 608 -1.58 -40.66 0.74
C GLY A 608 -2.95 -40.91 1.39
N ASN A 609 -3.97 -40.10 1.08
CA ASN A 609 -5.33 -40.20 1.65
C ASN A 609 -5.30 -40.27 3.21
N PRO A 610 -4.69 -39.30 3.90
CA PRO A 610 -4.56 -39.37 5.35
C PRO A 610 -5.92 -39.35 6.06
N SER A 611 -6.02 -40.06 7.18
CA SER A 611 -7.21 -40.00 8.02
C SER A 611 -7.41 -38.59 8.56
N PRO A 612 -8.64 -38.04 8.50
CA PRO A 612 -8.89 -36.69 9.00
C PRO A 612 -8.44 -36.50 10.44
N LYS A 613 -7.60 -35.48 10.67
CA LYS A 613 -7.10 -35.08 11.97
C LYS A 613 -7.53 -33.65 12.26
N LYS A 614 -8.10 -33.42 13.44
CA LYS A 614 -8.39 -32.06 13.92
C LYS A 614 -7.28 -31.63 14.87
N ILE A 615 -6.66 -30.50 14.58
CA ILE A 615 -5.68 -29.85 15.46
C ILE A 615 -6.21 -28.48 15.88
N ASP A 616 -5.64 -27.89 16.92
CA ASP A 616 -6.04 -26.57 17.38
C ASP A 616 -5.70 -25.54 16.27
N ARG A 617 -6.59 -24.58 16.10
CA ARG A 617 -6.37 -23.49 15.19
C ARG A 617 -5.08 -22.70 15.49
N LYS A 618 -4.77 -22.51 16.79
CA LYS A 618 -3.56 -21.82 17.21
C LYS A 618 -2.31 -22.59 16.81
N GLU A 619 -2.34 -23.94 16.87
CA GLU A 619 -1.24 -24.78 16.40
C GLU A 619 -0.99 -24.59 14.89
N ILE A 620 -2.06 -24.53 14.05
CA ILE A 620 -1.92 -24.25 12.63
C ILE A 620 -1.26 -22.89 12.41
N GLU A 621 -1.75 -21.85 13.10
CA GLU A 621 -1.22 -20.49 13.01
C GLU A 621 0.25 -20.44 13.42
N GLU A 622 0.60 -21.00 14.57
CA GLU A 622 1.97 -20.98 15.11
C GLU A 622 2.93 -21.77 14.21
N ARG A 623 2.61 -23.00 13.86
CA ARG A 623 3.48 -23.84 13.01
C ARG A 623 3.84 -23.14 11.71
N THR A 624 2.86 -22.63 10.97
CA THR A 624 3.10 -21.98 9.71
C THR A 624 3.84 -20.64 9.85
N MET A 625 3.43 -19.81 10.82
CA MET A 625 4.04 -18.51 11.03
C MET A 625 5.46 -18.60 11.54
N LEU A 626 5.75 -19.51 12.48
CA LEU A 626 7.11 -19.70 13.02
C LEU A 626 8.10 -20.16 11.94
N MET A 627 7.66 -20.98 10.98
CA MET A 627 8.49 -21.33 9.81
C MET A 627 8.85 -20.11 8.97
N LEU A 628 7.89 -19.21 8.71
CA LEU A 628 8.13 -17.97 7.99
C LEU A 628 9.05 -17.03 8.77
N LEU A 629 8.80 -16.86 10.08
CA LEU A 629 9.58 -15.97 10.93
C LEU A 629 11.02 -16.44 11.09
N ASN A 630 11.24 -17.74 11.32
CA ASN A 630 12.58 -18.33 11.43
C ASN A 630 13.39 -18.12 10.13
N GLU A 631 12.72 -18.29 8.98
CA GLU A 631 13.33 -18.06 7.67
C GLU A 631 13.67 -16.59 7.44
N ALA A 632 12.86 -15.66 7.94
CA ALA A 632 13.17 -14.24 7.85
C ALA A 632 14.46 -13.90 8.64
N VAL A 633 14.62 -14.47 9.83
CA VAL A 633 15.86 -14.34 10.61
C VAL A 633 17.04 -14.98 9.87
N TRP A 634 16.83 -16.15 9.26
CA TRP A 634 17.87 -16.82 8.47
C TRP A 634 18.33 -15.96 7.30
N CYS A 635 17.41 -15.30 6.60
CA CYS A 635 17.78 -14.37 5.54
C CYS A 635 18.64 -13.18 6.03
N LEU A 636 18.45 -12.78 7.29
CA LEU A 636 19.29 -11.74 7.90
C LEU A 636 20.69 -12.29 8.27
N GLU A 637 20.76 -13.50 8.83
CA GLU A 637 22.04 -14.18 9.14
C GLU A 637 22.87 -14.46 7.88
N ASP A 638 22.21 -14.94 6.81
CA ASP A 638 22.86 -15.22 5.51
C ASP A 638 23.14 -13.94 4.70
N ASN A 639 22.95 -12.76 5.31
CA ASN A 639 23.17 -11.46 4.68
C ASN A 639 22.38 -11.23 3.37
N ILE A 640 21.23 -11.91 3.22
CA ILE A 640 20.33 -11.66 2.09
C ILE A 640 19.63 -10.33 2.28
N LEU A 641 19.15 -10.09 3.51
CA LEU A 641 18.66 -8.79 3.97
C LEU A 641 19.78 -8.00 4.64
N GLN A 642 19.82 -6.70 4.39
CA GLN A 642 20.77 -5.80 5.04
C GLN A 642 20.24 -5.27 6.38
N ASN A 643 18.93 -5.27 6.58
CA ASN A 643 18.30 -4.79 7.81
C ASN A 643 16.87 -5.34 7.97
N PRO A 644 16.37 -5.43 9.23
CA PRO A 644 15.03 -5.95 9.53
C PRO A 644 13.89 -5.11 8.91
N LYS A 645 14.05 -3.80 8.73
CA LYS A 645 13.02 -2.92 8.15
C LYS A 645 12.69 -3.28 6.70
N ASP A 646 13.71 -3.66 5.92
CA ASP A 646 13.53 -4.15 4.55
C ASP A 646 12.80 -5.50 4.53
N GLY A 647 13.08 -6.35 5.53
CA GLY A 647 12.36 -7.59 5.72
C GLY A 647 10.89 -7.40 6.05
N ASP A 648 10.55 -6.43 6.90
CA ASP A 648 9.16 -6.08 7.19
C ASP A 648 8.43 -5.57 5.94
N ILE A 649 9.07 -4.69 5.16
CA ILE A 649 8.53 -4.22 3.87
C ILE A 649 8.31 -5.38 2.90
N GLY A 650 9.31 -6.25 2.73
CA GLY A 650 9.23 -7.42 1.87
C GLY A 650 8.13 -8.40 2.29
N GLY A 651 8.02 -8.68 3.59
CA GLY A 651 6.96 -9.52 4.15
C GLY A 651 5.57 -8.96 3.91
N VAL A 652 5.34 -7.68 4.26
CA VAL A 652 4.00 -7.06 4.13
C VAL A 652 3.60 -6.87 2.68
N PHE A 653 4.49 -6.36 1.83
CA PHE A 653 4.14 -5.99 0.46
C PHE A 653 4.39 -7.09 -0.57
N GLY A 654 5.22 -8.09 -0.26
CA GLY A 654 5.49 -9.24 -1.13
C GLY A 654 4.61 -10.44 -0.80
N VAL A 655 4.66 -10.92 0.44
CA VAL A 655 3.89 -12.09 0.92
C VAL A 655 2.45 -11.71 1.27
N GLY A 656 2.20 -10.46 1.65
CA GLY A 656 0.94 -10.05 2.25
C GLY A 656 0.88 -10.36 3.76
N PHE A 657 2.04 -10.39 4.41
CA PHE A 657 2.12 -10.56 5.86
C PHE A 657 1.29 -9.52 6.60
N LEU A 658 0.91 -9.78 7.81
CA LEU A 658 0.02 -9.04 8.69
C LEU A 658 0.39 -7.54 8.79
N PRO A 659 -0.25 -6.60 8.07
CA PRO A 659 0.17 -5.18 8.14
C PRO A 659 -0.01 -4.58 9.53
N TRP A 660 -1.00 -5.05 10.29
CA TRP A 660 -1.28 -4.59 11.66
C TRP A 660 -0.15 -4.89 12.65
N SER A 661 0.71 -5.85 12.34
CA SER A 661 1.89 -6.20 13.15
C SER A 661 3.17 -5.48 12.69
N GLY A 662 3.17 -4.82 11.52
CA GLY A 662 4.32 -4.11 10.98
C GLY A 662 5.22 -4.95 10.07
N GLY A 663 5.09 -6.27 10.08
CA GLY A 663 5.91 -7.19 9.30
C GLY A 663 6.54 -8.30 10.16
N PRO A 664 7.32 -9.23 9.59
CA PRO A 664 7.87 -10.39 10.30
C PRO A 664 8.71 -10.04 11.53
N PHE A 665 9.63 -9.10 11.42
CA PHE A 665 10.51 -8.70 12.51
C PHE A 665 9.80 -7.86 13.57
N SER A 666 8.94 -6.94 13.15
CA SER A 666 8.06 -6.20 14.06
C SER A 666 7.10 -7.11 14.80
N TYR A 667 6.60 -8.17 14.15
CA TYR A 667 5.72 -9.16 14.76
C TYR A 667 6.43 -9.98 15.84
N MET A 668 7.69 -10.39 15.59
CA MET A 668 8.49 -11.05 16.62
C MET A 668 8.73 -10.14 17.83
N ASN A 669 9.03 -8.85 17.59
CA ASN A 669 9.15 -7.87 18.68
C ASN A 669 7.85 -7.72 19.49
N LEU A 670 6.69 -7.76 18.82
CA LEU A 670 5.37 -7.64 19.44
C LEU A 670 5.04 -8.86 20.31
N LEU A 671 5.41 -10.07 19.85
CA LEU A 671 5.21 -11.31 20.60
C LEU A 671 6.18 -11.45 21.78
N GLY A 672 7.34 -10.81 21.73
CA GLY A 672 8.50 -11.06 22.60
C GLY A 672 9.39 -12.15 22.02
N LEU A 673 10.68 -11.86 21.87
CA LEU A 673 11.63 -12.81 21.24
C LEU A 673 11.81 -14.08 22.06
N ASP A 674 11.81 -13.98 23.38
CA ASP A 674 11.82 -15.09 24.34
C ASP A 674 10.61 -16.02 24.14
N HIS A 675 9.42 -15.44 23.99
CA HIS A 675 8.21 -16.21 23.68
C HIS A 675 8.32 -16.93 22.33
N VAL A 676 8.80 -16.24 21.29
CA VAL A 676 8.96 -16.83 19.95
C VAL A 676 9.96 -17.99 20.00
N VAL A 677 11.11 -17.82 20.67
CA VAL A 677 12.12 -18.87 20.86
C VAL A 677 11.49 -20.07 21.59
N GLY A 678 10.82 -19.84 22.72
CA GLY A 678 10.17 -20.92 23.49
C GLY A 678 9.11 -21.69 22.68
N ARG A 679 8.32 -20.99 21.83
CA ARG A 679 7.36 -21.67 20.94
C ARG A 679 8.06 -22.48 19.85
N MET A 680 9.15 -21.98 19.26
CA MET A 680 9.95 -22.73 18.30
C MET A 680 10.55 -23.99 18.91
N GLU A 681 11.16 -23.91 20.10
CA GLU A 681 11.72 -25.06 20.83
C GLU A 681 10.66 -26.09 21.20
N HIS A 682 9.48 -25.63 21.60
CA HIS A 682 8.33 -26.52 21.83
C HIS A 682 7.98 -27.29 20.55
N TYR A 683 7.87 -26.64 19.39
CA TYR A 683 7.55 -27.36 18.15
C TYR A 683 8.74 -28.18 17.62
N ALA A 684 9.97 -27.79 17.91
CA ALA A 684 11.15 -28.60 17.59
C ALA A 684 11.12 -29.95 18.33
N SER A 685 10.68 -29.98 19.59
CA SER A 685 10.55 -31.21 20.35
C SER A 685 9.47 -32.18 19.83
N ILE A 686 8.45 -31.65 19.10
CA ILE A 686 7.31 -32.43 18.61
C ILE A 686 7.48 -32.78 17.12
N HIS A 687 7.90 -31.82 16.30
CA HIS A 687 7.92 -31.90 14.84
C HIS A 687 9.33 -31.90 14.26
N GLY A 688 10.35 -31.96 15.12
CA GLY A 688 11.76 -32.10 14.74
C GLY A 688 12.49 -30.78 14.49
N PRO A 689 13.81 -30.88 14.19
CA PRO A 689 14.76 -29.76 14.22
C PRO A 689 14.50 -28.66 13.19
N LYS A 690 13.60 -28.85 12.23
CA LYS A 690 13.17 -27.77 11.30
C LYS A 690 12.64 -26.53 12.03
N PHE A 691 12.15 -26.68 13.27
CA PHE A 691 11.67 -25.58 14.11
C PHE A 691 12.75 -25.02 15.04
N ASN A 692 13.97 -25.54 15.04
CA ASN A 692 15.03 -24.96 15.88
C ASN A 692 15.19 -23.48 15.59
N PRO A 693 15.08 -22.60 16.62
CA PRO A 693 15.25 -21.18 16.43
C PRO A 693 16.68 -20.85 16.01
N ARG A 694 16.83 -19.88 15.12
CA ARG A 694 18.13 -19.45 14.62
C ARG A 694 19.00 -18.87 15.72
N PRO A 695 20.34 -19.04 15.63
CA PRO A 695 21.29 -18.54 16.63
C PRO A 695 21.14 -17.06 16.92
N LEU A 696 20.97 -16.22 15.89
CA LEU A 696 20.74 -14.78 16.06
C LEU A 696 19.49 -14.50 16.90
N LEU A 697 18.38 -15.21 16.63
CA LEU A 697 17.13 -15.03 17.37
C LEU A 697 17.30 -15.41 18.86
N LYS A 698 17.98 -16.53 19.15
CA LYS A 698 18.28 -16.96 20.52
C LYS A 698 19.14 -15.92 21.24
N SER A 699 20.24 -15.49 20.63
CA SER A 699 21.14 -14.50 21.23
C SER A 699 20.42 -13.19 21.54
N MET A 700 19.57 -12.70 20.64
CA MET A 700 18.79 -11.48 20.85
C MET A 700 17.75 -11.63 21.96
N ALA A 701 17.08 -12.80 22.03
CA ALA A 701 16.11 -13.10 23.10
C ALA A 701 16.80 -13.11 24.47
N GLU A 702 17.93 -13.81 24.61
CA GLU A 702 18.73 -13.87 25.84
C GLU A 702 19.20 -12.49 26.33
N LYS A 703 19.51 -11.57 25.40
CA LYS A 703 19.94 -10.21 25.71
C LYS A 703 18.78 -9.22 25.90
N GLY A 704 17.53 -9.64 25.68
CA GLY A 704 16.38 -8.74 25.71
C GLY A 704 16.37 -7.67 24.59
N GLU A 705 17.05 -7.95 23.48
CA GLU A 705 17.17 -7.05 22.32
C GLU A 705 15.90 -7.07 21.46
N LYS A 706 15.80 -6.13 20.52
CA LYS A 706 14.71 -6.04 19.54
C LYS A 706 15.28 -5.87 18.13
N PHE A 707 14.64 -6.46 17.13
CA PHE A 707 15.03 -6.27 15.73
C PHE A 707 14.83 -4.83 15.25
N ILE A 708 13.79 -4.17 15.73
CA ILE A 708 13.44 -2.78 15.38
C ILE A 708 13.13 -2.04 16.67
N VAL A 709 13.83 -0.94 16.88
CA VAL A 709 13.69 -0.04 18.05
C VAL A 709 12.84 1.18 17.70
#